data_31ac3b28efc585b13b494e1187476f38
#
_entry.id   31ac3b28efc585b13b494e1187476f38
#
_cell.length_a   1.000
_cell.length_b   1.000
_cell.length_c   1.000
_cell.angle_alpha   90.00
_cell.angle_beta   90.00
_cell.angle_gamma   90.00
#
_symmetry.space_group_name_H-M   'P 1'
#
loop_
_entity.id
_entity.type
_entity.pdbx_description
1 polymer ?
#
loop_
_entity_poly.entity_id
_entity_poly.type
_entity_poly.pdbx_seq_one_letter_code
_entity_poly.pdbx_strand_id
1 'polypeptide(L)'
;MASSVGNVADSTEPTKRMLSFQGLAELAHREYQSGDFEAAERHCMQLWRQEPDNTGVLLLLSSLHFQCRRLDRSAHFSTLAIKQNPLLAEAYSNLGNVYKERGQLQEAIEHYRQALHLKPDFIDGYINLAAALVAAGDMEGAVQAYVSALQCNPDLYCVHSDLGNLLKALGRLEGTKACYLKATKTQPNFAVAWSNLGCVFNAQGEIWLAIHHFKKAVTLDPNFLDACINLGNVLQEARIFDRAVAAYLCALSLSPNHAVVPANLACVYYEQGLMDLAVDTYRRAIELQPHFPDAYCNLANALEEKGSVAEAEDCYNTALRLCPTHADSLNNLANIKGDQGNIEEAVRLYRKALEVFPEFAVAHSNLASVLQQQGKLQEALMHYKEAVRISPTFADAYCNMGNTLKEMQDVQGALQCYTRAIQINPAFADAHSNLASIHKYSGNIPEAIASYRTALKLEPDFPDAYCDLAHCLQIVCDWTDYDERMKKLVSIVADQLEKNRLPSVQPYHSMLCLLSHDFRKAIAESHGNLCLDEINVLHKPQYEHPKDLKLSDGRLRVGYVSSDFGNHPTSHLMQSIPGMHNPDKFEVFCYALGPDDGTNFRAKVMAEAHHFIDLSQIPCNGKAADRIHQDGIHILVNMNGYTRGARNELFALRPAPIQAMWLGYPGTSGVLFMDYIITDQETSPAEVAEQYSEKLAYMPHTFFIGDHANMFPHLKKKAVIDFKSNGHIYDNRIVLNGIDLKAFLDSLPDVQIVKMKCPDGGDNADSSNTALNMPVIPMNTIAEAVIEMINRGQIQITIN
;
A
#
# COMPACT_ATOMS: atom_id res chain seq x y z
N MET A 1 -91.13 47.35 14.97
CA MET A 1 -92.23 47.30 15.86
C MET A 1 -91.78 46.50 17.07
N ALA A 2 -91.46 47.17 18.12
CA ALA A 2 -92.26 47.40 19.32
C ALA A 2 -92.58 46.03 19.97
N SER A 3 -92.36 45.73 21.15
CA SER A 3 -92.14 46.39 22.47
C SER A 3 -92.07 45.24 23.45
N SER A 4 -91.29 45.27 24.39
CA SER A 4 -91.27 45.92 25.72
C SER A 4 -91.33 44.87 26.86
N VAL A 5 -90.34 45.00 27.76
CA VAL A 5 -90.53 45.05 29.24
C VAL A 5 -90.54 43.70 29.98
N GLY A 6 -89.61 43.57 30.90
CA GLY A 6 -89.74 42.76 32.09
C GLY A 6 -88.46 42.43 32.83
N ASN A 7 -87.96 43.34 33.67
CA ASN A 7 -87.01 43.02 34.74
C ASN A 7 -87.47 41.90 35.66
N VAL A 8 -86.64 41.04 36.02
CA VAL A 8 -86.43 40.64 37.43
C VAL A 8 -84.96 40.20 37.59
N ALA A 9 -84.19 40.88 38.38
CA ALA A 9 -82.91 40.49 38.92
C ALA A 9 -83.14 39.27 39.81
N ASP A 10 -82.37 38.21 39.58
CA ASP A 10 -82.07 37.26 40.64
C ASP A 10 -80.56 36.92 40.64
N SER A 11 -80.00 37.48 41.67
CA SER A 11 -78.66 37.25 42.06
C SER A 11 -78.50 35.82 42.63
N THR A 12 -77.94 34.93 41.88
CA THR A 12 -77.37 33.66 42.42
C THR A 12 -75.94 33.56 41.99
N GLU A 13 -75.03 34.01 42.90
CA GLU A 13 -73.64 33.49 42.88
C GLU A 13 -73.68 31.98 42.76
N PRO A 14 -72.83 31.39 41.92
CA PRO A 14 -72.62 29.93 41.93
C PRO A 14 -71.88 29.58 43.20
N THR A 15 -72.57 29.02 44.17
CA THR A 15 -72.01 28.37 45.28
C THR A 15 -70.92 27.42 44.79
N LYS A 16 -69.61 27.81 45.00
CA LYS A 16 -68.47 26.89 44.87
C LYS A 16 -68.78 25.65 45.72
N ARG A 17 -69.19 24.57 45.10
CA ARG A 17 -69.17 23.26 45.77
C ARG A 17 -67.75 23.05 46.27
N MET A 18 -67.53 23.17 47.55
CA MET A 18 -66.28 22.77 48.17
C MET A 18 -66.12 21.27 47.90
N LEU A 19 -65.17 20.95 47.06
CA LEU A 19 -64.76 19.55 46.87
C LEU A 19 -64.37 18.94 48.21
N SER A 20 -64.76 17.72 48.48
CA SER A 20 -64.28 16.99 49.64
C SER A 20 -62.74 16.92 49.59
N PHE A 21 -62.09 16.69 50.75
CA PHE A 21 -60.63 16.53 50.80
C PHE A 21 -60.15 15.52 49.74
N GLN A 22 -60.79 14.37 49.62
CA GLN A 22 -60.48 13.34 48.64
C GLN A 22 -60.69 13.83 47.20
N GLY A 23 -61.78 14.53 46.88
CA GLY A 23 -62.02 15.08 45.54
C GLY A 23 -60.96 16.15 45.15
N LEU A 24 -60.52 16.95 46.09
CA LEU A 24 -59.49 17.94 45.89
C LEU A 24 -58.10 17.28 45.73
N ALA A 25 -57.82 16.19 46.45
CA ALA A 25 -56.60 15.37 46.29
C ALA A 25 -56.51 14.67 44.91
N GLU A 26 -57.65 14.12 44.48
CA GLU A 26 -57.74 13.53 43.13
C GLU A 26 -57.57 14.54 42.00
N LEU A 27 -58.09 15.74 42.21
CA LEU A 27 -57.95 16.86 41.25
C LEU A 27 -56.48 17.31 41.21
N ALA A 28 -55.85 17.52 42.35
CA ALA A 28 -54.43 17.91 42.41
C ALA A 28 -53.49 16.86 41.75
N HIS A 29 -53.78 15.60 41.95
CA HIS A 29 -53.07 14.51 41.36
C HIS A 29 -53.24 14.49 39.81
N ARG A 30 -54.44 14.71 39.32
CA ARG A 30 -54.74 14.80 37.88
C ARG A 30 -54.06 15.99 37.23
N GLU A 31 -54.07 17.15 37.88
CA GLU A 31 -53.35 18.37 37.44
C GLU A 31 -51.85 18.14 37.42
N TYR A 32 -51.27 17.48 38.39
CA TYR A 32 -49.89 17.08 38.41
C TYR A 32 -49.54 16.15 37.20
N GLN A 33 -50.40 15.15 36.92
CA GLN A 33 -50.22 14.25 35.75
C GLN A 33 -50.37 14.97 34.43
N SER A 34 -51.23 15.99 34.34
CA SER A 34 -51.42 16.80 33.10
C SER A 34 -50.32 17.85 32.89
N GLY A 35 -49.41 18.05 33.88
CA GLY A 35 -48.32 19.02 33.82
C GLY A 35 -48.75 20.45 34.26
N ASP A 36 -49.98 20.65 34.74
CA ASP A 36 -50.39 21.93 35.31
C ASP A 36 -49.91 22.04 36.78
N PHE A 37 -48.65 22.26 36.95
CA PHE A 37 -47.99 22.29 38.25
C PHE A 37 -48.42 23.45 39.10
N GLU A 38 -48.87 24.58 38.53
CA GLU A 38 -49.35 25.73 39.28
C GLU A 38 -50.71 25.46 39.89
N ALA A 39 -51.63 24.84 39.16
CA ALA A 39 -52.93 24.45 39.69
C ALA A 39 -52.75 23.35 40.74
N ALA A 40 -51.94 22.34 40.47
CA ALA A 40 -51.64 21.31 41.41
C ALA A 40 -51.02 21.82 42.72
N GLU A 41 -50.08 22.77 42.67
CA GLU A 41 -49.49 23.43 43.84
C GLU A 41 -50.55 24.14 44.71
N ARG A 42 -51.44 24.89 44.07
CA ARG A 42 -52.51 25.60 44.77
C ARG A 42 -53.43 24.65 45.57
N HIS A 43 -53.86 23.57 44.92
CA HIS A 43 -54.75 22.60 45.56
C HIS A 43 -53.98 21.76 46.62
N CYS A 44 -52.74 21.35 46.37
CA CYS A 44 -51.93 20.68 47.36
C CYS A 44 -51.64 21.52 48.58
N MET A 45 -51.39 22.82 48.42
CA MET A 45 -51.20 23.78 49.53
C MET A 45 -52.49 24.00 50.33
N GLN A 46 -53.67 23.94 49.67
CA GLN A 46 -54.94 23.99 50.36
C GLN A 46 -55.20 22.71 51.18
N LEU A 47 -54.90 21.52 50.63
CA LEU A 47 -54.94 20.23 51.33
C LEU A 47 -53.99 20.18 52.52
N TRP A 48 -52.74 20.66 52.33
CA TRP A 48 -51.74 20.72 53.38
C TRP A 48 -52.15 21.61 54.54
N ARG A 49 -52.82 22.69 54.31
CA ARG A 49 -53.39 23.55 55.37
C ARG A 49 -54.53 22.91 56.17
N GLN A 50 -55.26 21.99 55.55
CA GLN A 50 -56.32 21.24 56.20
C GLN A 50 -55.77 20.06 57.01
N GLU A 51 -54.83 19.33 56.46
CA GLU A 51 -54.17 18.18 57.11
C GLU A 51 -52.63 18.25 56.91
N PRO A 52 -51.91 18.98 57.78
CA PRO A 52 -50.47 19.18 57.66
C PRO A 52 -49.64 17.89 57.75
N ASP A 53 -50.17 16.88 58.41
CA ASP A 53 -49.51 15.60 58.68
C ASP A 53 -49.85 14.52 57.61
N ASN A 54 -50.66 14.87 56.62
CA ASN A 54 -51.02 13.89 55.56
C ASN A 54 -49.82 13.62 54.63
N THR A 55 -49.25 12.43 54.78
CA THR A 55 -48.05 11.98 54.09
C THR A 55 -48.23 11.94 52.58
N GLY A 56 -49.41 11.63 52.07
CA GLY A 56 -49.72 11.61 50.61
C GLY A 56 -49.64 13.03 49.99
N VAL A 57 -50.16 14.03 50.70
CA VAL A 57 -50.10 15.44 50.30
C VAL A 57 -48.63 15.94 50.33
N LEU A 58 -47.90 15.56 51.39
CA LEU A 58 -46.49 15.92 51.54
C LEU A 58 -45.63 15.31 50.41
N LEU A 59 -45.88 14.06 50.03
CA LEU A 59 -45.19 13.39 48.89
C LEU A 59 -45.50 14.09 47.57
N LEU A 60 -46.75 14.41 47.29
CA LEU A 60 -47.17 15.08 46.08
C LEU A 60 -46.56 16.49 46.00
N LEU A 61 -46.53 17.26 47.09
CA LEU A 61 -45.84 18.55 47.19
C LEU A 61 -44.32 18.39 46.93
N SER A 62 -43.71 17.38 47.52
CA SER A 62 -42.28 17.13 47.26
C SER A 62 -42.02 16.87 45.79
N SER A 63 -42.75 15.96 45.14
CA SER A 63 -42.62 15.59 43.72
C SER A 63 -42.89 16.79 42.85
N LEU A 64 -43.93 17.60 43.15
CA LEU A 64 -44.31 18.80 42.40
C LEU A 64 -43.19 19.87 42.43
N HIS A 65 -42.65 20.15 43.63
CA HIS A 65 -41.54 21.12 43.77
C HIS A 65 -40.26 20.57 43.12
N PHE A 66 -40.05 19.28 43.08
CA PHE A 66 -38.94 18.68 42.35
C PHE A 66 -39.06 18.91 40.82
N GLN A 67 -40.24 18.71 40.23
CA GLN A 67 -40.51 18.98 38.83
C GLN A 67 -40.35 20.46 38.47
N CYS A 68 -40.73 21.34 39.40
CA CYS A 68 -40.55 22.78 39.27
C CYS A 68 -39.11 23.26 39.57
N ARG A 69 -38.14 22.39 39.75
CA ARG A 69 -36.74 22.71 40.06
C ARG A 69 -36.56 23.48 41.39
N ARG A 70 -37.53 23.43 42.28
CA ARG A 70 -37.48 24.09 43.59
C ARG A 70 -36.96 23.06 44.62
N LEU A 71 -35.68 22.70 44.52
CA LEU A 71 -35.08 21.60 45.24
C LEU A 71 -35.15 21.72 46.77
N ASP A 72 -34.99 22.91 47.34
CA ASP A 72 -35.07 23.17 48.79
C ASP A 72 -36.45 22.87 49.35
N ARG A 73 -37.51 23.29 48.63
CA ARG A 73 -38.89 23.00 49.04
C ARG A 73 -39.22 21.50 48.91
N SER A 74 -38.77 20.88 47.84
CA SER A 74 -38.90 19.42 47.64
C SER A 74 -38.26 18.65 48.79
N ALA A 75 -37.00 18.99 49.15
CA ALA A 75 -36.32 18.40 50.30
C ALA A 75 -37.10 18.63 51.61
N HIS A 76 -37.61 19.84 51.82
CA HIS A 76 -38.38 20.19 53.02
C HIS A 76 -39.62 19.29 53.17
N PHE A 77 -40.44 19.17 52.10
CA PHE A 77 -41.65 18.35 52.18
C PHE A 77 -41.31 16.84 52.27
N SER A 78 -40.27 16.34 51.62
CA SER A 78 -39.79 14.96 51.79
C SER A 78 -39.37 14.71 53.28
N THR A 79 -38.64 15.65 53.86
CA THR A 79 -38.19 15.53 55.25
C THR A 79 -39.38 15.59 56.24
N LEU A 80 -40.37 16.42 55.95
CA LEU A 80 -41.62 16.41 56.74
C LEU A 80 -42.36 15.10 56.62
N ALA A 81 -42.47 14.52 55.41
CA ALA A 81 -43.12 13.22 55.20
C ALA A 81 -42.42 12.12 55.99
N ILE A 82 -41.06 12.09 55.97
CA ILE A 82 -40.27 11.13 56.76
C ILE A 82 -40.47 11.32 58.25
N LYS A 83 -40.59 12.59 58.75
CA LYS A 83 -40.83 12.88 60.14
C LYS A 83 -42.20 12.37 60.62
N GLN A 84 -43.19 12.44 59.75
CA GLN A 84 -44.54 11.95 60.07
C GLN A 84 -44.64 10.43 59.95
N ASN A 85 -43.99 9.82 58.95
CA ASN A 85 -43.93 8.41 58.76
C ASN A 85 -42.50 7.96 58.35
N PRO A 86 -41.65 7.49 59.31
CA PRO A 86 -40.30 7.05 59.07
C PRO A 86 -40.19 5.76 58.22
N LEU A 87 -41.30 5.08 57.94
CA LEU A 87 -41.34 3.87 57.10
C LEU A 87 -41.76 4.14 55.65
N LEU A 88 -41.85 5.42 55.24
CA LEU A 88 -42.33 5.81 53.97
C LEU A 88 -41.19 5.82 52.92
N ALA A 89 -41.02 4.72 52.21
CA ALA A 89 -39.92 4.50 51.24
C ALA A 89 -39.90 5.59 50.13
N GLU A 90 -41.07 6.02 49.63
CA GLU A 90 -41.21 7.03 48.58
C GLU A 90 -40.64 8.41 48.99
N ALA A 91 -40.75 8.76 50.31
CA ALA A 91 -40.19 10.03 50.81
C ALA A 91 -38.66 10.03 50.79
N TYR A 92 -38.04 8.91 51.14
CA TYR A 92 -36.60 8.73 51.04
C TYR A 92 -36.13 8.78 49.57
N SER A 93 -36.84 8.10 48.66
CA SER A 93 -36.56 8.17 47.23
C SER A 93 -36.64 9.59 46.68
N ASN A 94 -37.68 10.34 47.03
CA ASN A 94 -37.81 11.74 46.64
C ASN A 94 -36.66 12.61 47.16
N LEU A 95 -36.25 12.39 48.41
CA LEU A 95 -35.12 13.09 49.00
C LEU A 95 -33.79 12.69 48.29
N GLY A 96 -33.60 11.42 47.97
CA GLY A 96 -32.51 10.97 47.12
C GLY A 96 -32.44 11.61 45.77
N ASN A 97 -33.59 11.82 45.09
CA ASN A 97 -33.66 12.55 43.82
C ASN A 97 -33.18 14.00 44.00
N VAL A 98 -33.54 14.66 45.09
CA VAL A 98 -33.08 16.05 45.36
C VAL A 98 -31.56 16.08 45.54
N TYR A 99 -30.99 15.18 46.34
CA TYR A 99 -29.54 15.13 46.57
C TYR A 99 -28.78 14.82 45.27
N LYS A 100 -29.30 13.90 44.43
CA LYS A 100 -28.72 13.59 43.12
C LYS A 100 -28.67 14.86 42.23
N GLU A 101 -29.76 15.63 42.14
CA GLU A 101 -29.79 16.88 41.36
C GLU A 101 -28.85 17.97 41.90
N ARG A 102 -28.55 17.92 43.21
CA ARG A 102 -27.55 18.81 43.84
C ARG A 102 -26.12 18.32 43.67
N GLY A 103 -25.89 17.18 43.01
CA GLY A 103 -24.58 16.57 42.85
C GLY A 103 -24.04 15.86 44.08
N GLN A 104 -24.85 15.72 45.14
CA GLN A 104 -24.50 15.03 46.40
C GLN A 104 -24.81 13.55 46.25
N LEU A 105 -23.97 12.84 45.49
CA LEU A 105 -24.25 11.47 45.05
C LEU A 105 -24.23 10.45 46.17
N GLN A 106 -23.37 10.63 47.18
CA GLN A 106 -23.29 9.69 48.30
C GLN A 106 -24.54 9.75 49.16
N GLU A 107 -24.99 10.94 49.50
CA GLU A 107 -26.24 11.16 50.27
C GLU A 107 -27.45 10.63 49.48
N ALA A 108 -27.46 10.83 48.15
CA ALA A 108 -28.52 10.32 47.31
C ALA A 108 -28.56 8.76 47.38
N ILE A 109 -27.39 8.09 47.26
CA ILE A 109 -27.26 6.65 47.32
C ILE A 109 -27.73 6.11 48.66
N GLU A 110 -27.36 6.78 49.77
CA GLU A 110 -27.78 6.38 51.09
C GLU A 110 -29.33 6.46 51.26
N HIS A 111 -29.93 7.51 50.80
CA HIS A 111 -31.38 7.66 50.81
C HIS A 111 -32.12 6.63 49.95
N TYR A 112 -31.60 6.31 48.77
CA TYR A 112 -32.17 5.26 47.92
C TYR A 112 -32.03 3.89 48.57
N ARG A 113 -30.89 3.57 49.20
CA ARG A 113 -30.69 2.32 49.95
C ARG A 113 -31.66 2.24 51.15
N GLN A 114 -31.89 3.35 51.82
CA GLN A 114 -32.87 3.38 52.90
C GLN A 114 -34.31 3.15 52.40
N ALA A 115 -34.67 3.74 51.27
CA ALA A 115 -35.96 3.47 50.62
C ALA A 115 -36.15 1.99 50.28
N LEU A 116 -35.14 1.37 49.73
CA LEU A 116 -35.14 -0.05 49.34
C LEU A 116 -35.10 -0.99 50.55
N HIS A 117 -34.47 -0.58 51.66
CA HIS A 117 -34.53 -1.34 52.92
C HIS A 117 -35.93 -1.37 53.50
N LEU A 118 -36.66 -0.25 53.34
CA LEU A 118 -38.05 -0.14 53.80
C LEU A 118 -39.05 -0.86 52.89
N LYS A 119 -38.77 -0.85 51.61
CA LYS A 119 -39.62 -1.42 50.56
C LYS A 119 -38.77 -2.17 49.54
N PRO A 120 -38.47 -3.46 49.73
CA PRO A 120 -37.57 -4.26 48.87
C PRO A 120 -38.10 -4.49 47.44
N ASP A 121 -39.36 -4.28 47.18
CA ASP A 121 -40.01 -4.42 45.86
C ASP A 121 -40.17 -3.06 45.14
N PHE A 122 -39.50 -2.00 45.63
CA PHE A 122 -39.60 -0.64 45.07
C PHE A 122 -38.75 -0.46 43.82
N ILE A 123 -39.34 -0.80 42.68
CA ILE A 123 -38.67 -0.77 41.34
C ILE A 123 -38.02 0.56 41.06
N ASP A 124 -38.78 1.68 41.22
CA ASP A 124 -38.26 3.04 40.95
C ASP A 124 -37.06 3.38 41.84
N GLY A 125 -37.04 2.90 43.05
CA GLY A 125 -35.91 3.02 43.98
C GLY A 125 -34.64 2.37 43.45
N TYR A 126 -34.75 1.15 42.89
CA TYR A 126 -33.60 0.49 42.24
C TYR A 126 -33.13 1.21 41.00
N ILE A 127 -34.04 1.69 40.14
CA ILE A 127 -33.69 2.46 38.93
C ILE A 127 -32.97 3.75 39.30
N ASN A 128 -33.49 4.48 40.32
CA ASN A 128 -32.87 5.72 40.77
C ASN A 128 -31.51 5.47 41.46
N LEU A 129 -31.38 4.42 42.23
CA LEU A 129 -30.11 3.98 42.81
C LEU A 129 -29.09 3.65 41.73
N ALA A 130 -29.47 2.88 40.71
CA ALA A 130 -28.58 2.51 39.61
C ALA A 130 -28.07 3.79 38.88
N ALA A 131 -28.96 4.72 38.57
CA ALA A 131 -28.59 5.99 37.91
C ALA A 131 -27.63 6.82 38.80
N ALA A 132 -27.82 6.85 40.12
CA ALA A 132 -26.91 7.55 41.03
C ALA A 132 -25.55 6.84 41.16
N LEU A 133 -25.51 5.51 41.15
CA LEU A 133 -24.28 4.70 41.19
C LEU A 133 -23.47 4.88 39.89
N VAL A 134 -24.13 4.91 38.73
CA VAL A 134 -23.47 5.22 37.46
C VAL A 134 -22.82 6.61 37.50
N ALA A 135 -23.56 7.62 38.02
CA ALA A 135 -23.01 8.96 38.15
C ALA A 135 -21.85 9.04 39.14
N ALA A 136 -21.83 8.20 40.14
CA ALA A 136 -20.76 8.07 41.15
C ALA A 136 -19.58 7.22 40.70
N GLY A 137 -19.66 6.57 39.50
CA GLY A 137 -18.62 5.69 38.96
C GLY A 137 -18.67 4.25 39.46
N ASP A 138 -19.64 3.87 40.31
CA ASP A 138 -19.84 2.51 40.77
C ASP A 138 -20.68 1.72 39.76
N MET A 139 -20.01 1.26 38.70
CA MET A 139 -20.68 0.54 37.59
C MET A 139 -21.19 -0.84 38.04
N GLU A 140 -20.46 -1.57 38.85
CA GLU A 140 -20.88 -2.89 39.36
C GLU A 140 -22.09 -2.81 40.32
N GLY A 141 -22.09 -1.84 41.21
CA GLY A 141 -23.25 -1.56 42.08
C GLY A 141 -24.48 -1.18 41.24
N ALA A 142 -24.31 -0.43 40.17
CA ALA A 142 -25.39 -0.08 39.25
C ALA A 142 -25.96 -1.32 38.55
N VAL A 143 -25.10 -2.22 38.05
CA VAL A 143 -25.53 -3.52 37.46
C VAL A 143 -26.41 -4.31 38.47
N GLN A 144 -25.98 -4.42 39.71
CA GLN A 144 -26.75 -5.11 40.76
C GLN A 144 -28.10 -4.45 40.98
N ALA A 145 -28.17 -3.14 41.04
CA ALA A 145 -29.41 -2.41 41.22
C ALA A 145 -30.38 -2.62 40.05
N TYR A 146 -29.94 -2.57 38.81
CA TYR A 146 -30.77 -2.87 37.66
C TYR A 146 -31.23 -4.33 37.63
N VAL A 147 -30.34 -5.28 37.97
CA VAL A 147 -30.71 -6.70 38.10
C VAL A 147 -31.79 -6.88 39.18
N SER A 148 -31.69 -6.22 40.32
CA SER A 148 -32.71 -6.27 41.40
C SER A 148 -34.05 -5.69 40.92
N ALA A 149 -34.03 -4.58 40.15
CA ALA A 149 -35.25 -4.04 39.52
C ALA A 149 -35.93 -5.08 38.60
N LEU A 150 -35.12 -5.78 37.77
CA LEU A 150 -35.60 -6.83 36.87
C LEU A 150 -36.05 -8.11 37.56
N GLN A 151 -35.54 -8.39 38.76
CA GLN A 151 -36.05 -9.46 39.60
C GLN A 151 -37.46 -9.15 40.13
N CYS A 152 -37.73 -7.87 40.44
CA CYS A 152 -39.06 -7.42 40.83
C CYS A 152 -40.05 -7.43 39.64
N ASN A 153 -39.59 -6.97 38.47
CA ASN A 153 -40.41 -7.02 37.27
C ASN A 153 -39.51 -7.31 36.05
N PRO A 154 -39.54 -8.54 35.50
CA PRO A 154 -38.73 -8.98 34.37
C PRO A 154 -39.10 -8.35 33.01
N ASP A 155 -40.21 -7.63 32.91
CA ASP A 155 -40.73 -7.09 31.63
C ASP A 155 -40.49 -5.59 31.48
N LEU A 156 -39.56 -5.02 32.27
CA LEU A 156 -39.17 -3.62 32.18
C LEU A 156 -38.19 -3.42 31.02
N TYR A 157 -38.72 -3.19 29.82
CA TYR A 157 -37.90 -3.02 28.59
C TYR A 157 -36.90 -1.87 28.67
N CYS A 158 -37.27 -0.74 29.31
CA CYS A 158 -36.34 0.39 29.52
C CYS A 158 -35.15 -0.01 30.38
N VAL A 159 -35.40 -0.74 31.50
CA VAL A 159 -34.34 -1.20 32.42
C VAL A 159 -33.41 -2.21 31.72
N HIS A 160 -33.96 -3.09 30.90
CA HIS A 160 -33.13 -3.96 30.05
C HIS A 160 -32.24 -3.17 29.11
N SER A 161 -32.77 -2.09 28.51
CA SER A 161 -31.96 -1.22 27.63
C SER A 161 -30.85 -0.50 28.43
N ASP A 162 -31.16 0.04 29.60
CA ASP A 162 -30.19 0.77 30.43
C ASP A 162 -29.10 -0.18 30.97
N LEU A 163 -29.49 -1.35 31.42
CA LEU A 163 -28.55 -2.41 31.82
C LEU A 163 -27.66 -2.83 30.64
N GLY A 164 -28.24 -2.93 29.43
CA GLY A 164 -27.50 -3.21 28.20
C GLY A 164 -26.46 -2.14 27.91
N ASN A 165 -26.81 -0.85 28.04
CA ASN A 165 -25.88 0.29 27.86
C ASN A 165 -24.73 0.22 28.87
N LEU A 166 -25.04 -0.09 30.14
CA LEU A 166 -24.03 -0.23 31.18
C LEU A 166 -23.09 -1.40 30.94
N LEU A 167 -23.62 -2.58 30.58
CA LEU A 167 -22.82 -3.77 30.26
C LEU A 167 -21.94 -3.53 29.01
N LYS A 168 -22.42 -2.76 28.03
CA LYS A 168 -21.63 -2.34 26.88
C LYS A 168 -20.42 -1.51 27.32
N ALA A 169 -20.64 -0.54 28.20
CA ALA A 169 -19.57 0.31 28.75
C ALA A 169 -18.52 -0.53 29.54
N LEU A 170 -18.94 -1.62 30.16
CA LEU A 170 -18.08 -2.59 30.86
C LEU A 170 -17.43 -3.63 29.94
N GLY A 171 -17.67 -3.59 28.64
CA GLY A 171 -17.15 -4.54 27.67
C GLY A 171 -17.80 -5.94 27.72
N ARG A 172 -18.91 -6.10 28.40
CA ARG A 172 -19.61 -7.40 28.58
C ARG A 172 -20.62 -7.65 27.44
N LEU A 173 -20.12 -7.88 26.23
CA LEU A 173 -20.90 -7.90 25.00
C LEU A 173 -22.03 -8.93 24.99
N GLU A 174 -21.83 -10.14 25.50
CA GLU A 174 -22.87 -11.18 25.54
C GLU A 174 -24.05 -10.78 26.45
N GLY A 175 -23.75 -10.23 27.64
CA GLY A 175 -24.77 -9.69 28.54
C GLY A 175 -25.52 -8.52 27.92
N THR A 176 -24.81 -7.63 27.22
CA THR A 176 -25.36 -6.50 26.47
C THR A 176 -26.39 -6.98 25.43
N LYS A 177 -25.99 -7.94 24.60
CA LYS A 177 -26.85 -8.55 23.57
C LYS A 177 -28.10 -9.19 24.16
N ALA A 178 -27.95 -9.94 25.23
CA ALA A 178 -29.09 -10.59 25.92
C ALA A 178 -30.09 -9.57 26.48
N CYS A 179 -29.60 -8.46 27.05
CA CYS A 179 -30.45 -7.39 27.56
C CYS A 179 -31.24 -6.69 26.45
N TYR A 180 -30.60 -6.31 25.33
CA TYR A 180 -31.31 -5.65 24.23
C TYR A 180 -32.27 -6.59 23.53
N LEU A 181 -31.92 -7.88 23.35
CA LEU A 181 -32.85 -8.88 22.82
C LEU A 181 -34.09 -9.03 23.71
N LYS A 182 -33.93 -9.00 25.02
CA LYS A 182 -35.05 -9.06 25.98
C LYS A 182 -35.91 -7.78 25.87
N ALA A 183 -35.27 -6.59 25.77
CA ALA A 183 -35.95 -5.32 25.58
C ALA A 183 -36.79 -5.30 24.29
N THR A 184 -36.24 -5.75 23.16
CA THR A 184 -36.96 -5.81 21.87
C THR A 184 -38.07 -6.87 21.85
N LYS A 185 -37.91 -7.97 22.60
CA LYS A 185 -38.93 -9.01 22.77
C LYS A 185 -40.09 -8.53 23.62
N THR A 186 -39.82 -7.79 24.70
CA THR A 186 -40.82 -7.27 25.60
C THR A 186 -41.57 -6.10 24.99
N GLN A 187 -40.84 -5.18 24.31
CA GLN A 187 -41.45 -4.03 23.61
C GLN A 187 -40.93 -3.98 22.18
N PRO A 188 -41.61 -4.66 21.21
CA PRO A 188 -41.19 -4.71 19.82
C PRO A 188 -41.13 -3.36 19.11
N ASN A 189 -41.84 -2.34 19.62
CA ASN A 189 -41.86 -0.99 19.04
C ASN A 189 -40.82 -0.03 19.67
N PHE A 190 -39.94 -0.51 20.50
CA PHE A 190 -38.92 0.31 21.15
C PHE A 190 -37.68 0.49 20.24
N ALA A 191 -37.71 1.52 19.40
CA ALA A 191 -36.69 1.80 18.37
C ALA A 191 -35.25 1.87 18.92
N VAL A 192 -35.07 2.43 20.13
CA VAL A 192 -33.77 2.59 20.77
C VAL A 192 -33.09 1.23 21.01
N ALA A 193 -33.82 0.22 21.51
CA ALA A 193 -33.26 -1.09 21.73
C ALA A 193 -32.86 -1.78 20.43
N TRP A 194 -33.61 -1.59 19.35
CA TRP A 194 -33.24 -2.09 18.01
C TRP A 194 -31.97 -1.41 17.51
N SER A 195 -31.84 -0.10 17.66
CA SER A 195 -30.62 0.64 17.26
C SER A 195 -29.39 0.17 18.07
N ASN A 196 -29.55 0.07 19.40
CA ASN A 196 -28.47 -0.39 20.29
C ASN A 196 -28.02 -1.82 19.95
N LEU A 197 -28.96 -2.71 19.61
CA LEU A 197 -28.66 -4.08 19.18
C LEU A 197 -27.91 -4.07 17.83
N GLY A 198 -28.29 -3.17 16.92
CA GLY A 198 -27.56 -2.94 15.67
C GLY A 198 -26.10 -2.56 15.92
N CYS A 199 -25.83 -1.66 16.88
CA CYS A 199 -24.47 -1.30 17.26
C CYS A 199 -23.66 -2.51 17.81
N VAL A 200 -24.31 -3.42 18.56
CA VAL A 200 -23.62 -4.62 19.06
C VAL A 200 -23.25 -5.55 17.92
N PHE A 201 -24.15 -5.81 16.99
CA PHE A 201 -23.89 -6.65 15.83
C PHE A 201 -22.80 -6.06 14.94
N ASN A 202 -22.81 -4.72 14.74
CA ASN A 202 -21.75 -4.05 14.00
C ASN A 202 -20.38 -4.24 14.66
N ALA A 203 -20.30 -4.06 15.98
CA ALA A 203 -19.06 -4.28 16.72
C ALA A 203 -18.57 -5.73 16.70
N GLN A 204 -19.46 -6.71 16.44
CA GLN A 204 -19.12 -8.12 16.25
C GLN A 204 -18.78 -8.47 14.78
N GLY A 205 -18.82 -7.52 13.85
CA GLY A 205 -18.62 -7.75 12.43
C GLY A 205 -19.82 -8.40 11.71
N GLU A 206 -20.95 -8.53 12.39
CA GLU A 206 -22.18 -9.13 11.84
C GLU A 206 -22.99 -8.08 11.06
N ILE A 207 -22.40 -7.58 9.98
CA ILE A 207 -22.87 -6.40 9.23
C ILE A 207 -24.34 -6.55 8.77
N TRP A 208 -24.73 -7.71 8.27
CA TRP A 208 -26.10 -7.95 7.78
C TRP A 208 -27.14 -7.89 8.89
N LEU A 209 -26.80 -8.40 10.09
CA LEU A 209 -27.67 -8.29 11.25
C LEU A 209 -27.74 -6.84 11.74
N ALA A 210 -26.64 -6.11 11.74
CA ALA A 210 -26.62 -4.69 12.09
C ALA A 210 -27.56 -3.88 11.15
N ILE A 211 -27.45 -4.09 9.83
CA ILE A 211 -28.33 -3.45 8.84
C ILE A 211 -29.81 -3.77 9.13
N HIS A 212 -30.13 -5.03 9.41
CA HIS A 212 -31.51 -5.44 9.73
C HIS A 212 -32.05 -4.68 10.95
N HIS A 213 -31.27 -4.58 12.01
CA HIS A 213 -31.69 -3.96 13.27
C HIS A 213 -31.80 -2.45 13.16
N PHE A 214 -30.84 -1.78 12.52
CA PHE A 214 -30.92 -0.33 12.27
C PHE A 214 -32.09 0.02 11.35
N LYS A 215 -32.32 -0.75 10.27
CA LYS A 215 -33.48 -0.57 9.40
C LYS A 215 -34.79 -0.71 10.17
N LYS A 216 -34.87 -1.67 11.11
CA LYS A 216 -36.05 -1.84 11.96
C LYS A 216 -36.23 -0.63 12.89
N ALA A 217 -35.15 -0.11 13.48
CA ALA A 217 -35.17 1.09 14.33
C ALA A 217 -35.71 2.29 13.57
N VAL A 218 -35.19 2.57 12.36
CA VAL A 218 -35.64 3.70 11.49
C VAL A 218 -37.08 3.51 11.03
N THR A 219 -37.52 2.24 10.80
CA THR A 219 -38.92 1.96 10.42
C THR A 219 -39.88 2.25 11.57
N LEU A 220 -39.46 2.02 12.81
CA LEU A 220 -40.28 2.24 14.02
C LEU A 220 -40.29 3.72 14.41
N ASP A 221 -39.19 4.39 14.28
CA ASP A 221 -39.05 5.83 14.51
C ASP A 221 -38.27 6.50 13.35
N PRO A 222 -38.96 7.03 12.34
CA PRO A 222 -38.34 7.71 11.21
C PRO A 222 -37.57 9.00 11.60
N ASN A 223 -37.82 9.54 12.79
CA ASN A 223 -37.15 10.74 13.28
C ASN A 223 -35.91 10.42 14.15
N PHE A 224 -35.54 9.16 14.24
CA PHE A 224 -34.40 8.73 15.04
C PHE A 224 -33.08 8.99 14.28
N LEU A 225 -32.50 10.17 14.47
CA LEU A 225 -31.29 10.65 13.78
C LEU A 225 -30.13 9.68 13.86
N ASP A 226 -29.77 9.21 15.07
CA ASP A 226 -28.63 8.33 15.28
C ASP A 226 -28.79 6.97 14.56
N ALA A 227 -30.02 6.44 14.51
CA ALA A 227 -30.31 5.22 13.79
C ALA A 227 -30.14 5.39 12.28
N CYS A 228 -30.52 6.56 11.71
CA CYS A 228 -30.30 6.88 10.30
C CYS A 228 -28.81 6.98 9.97
N ILE A 229 -28.02 7.66 10.83
CA ILE A 229 -26.56 7.80 10.67
C ILE A 229 -25.90 6.41 10.74
N ASN A 230 -26.22 5.63 11.78
CA ASN A 230 -25.65 4.30 11.95
C ASN A 230 -26.04 3.33 10.83
N LEU A 231 -27.26 3.43 10.31
CA LEU A 231 -27.67 2.69 9.13
C LEU A 231 -26.86 3.06 7.90
N GLY A 232 -26.60 4.35 7.71
CA GLY A 232 -25.74 4.86 6.64
C GLY A 232 -24.32 4.31 6.73
N ASN A 233 -23.71 4.37 7.92
CA ASN A 233 -22.36 3.85 8.18
C ASN A 233 -22.23 2.36 7.84
N VAL A 234 -23.15 1.53 8.32
CA VAL A 234 -23.11 0.08 8.09
C VAL A 234 -23.40 -0.29 6.65
N LEU A 235 -24.26 0.47 5.96
CA LEU A 235 -24.52 0.28 4.53
C LEU A 235 -23.31 0.67 3.68
N GLN A 236 -22.57 1.71 4.07
CA GLN A 236 -21.30 2.07 3.45
C GLN A 236 -20.26 0.96 3.63
N GLU A 237 -20.09 0.44 4.85
CA GLU A 237 -19.20 -0.68 5.15
C GLU A 237 -19.55 -1.94 4.33
N ALA A 238 -20.85 -2.20 4.14
CA ALA A 238 -21.34 -3.27 3.27
C ALA A 238 -21.24 -2.96 1.76
N ARG A 239 -20.72 -1.80 1.37
CA ARG A 239 -20.65 -1.27 0.00
C ARG A 239 -21.99 -1.16 -0.72
N ILE A 240 -23.08 -0.94 0.03
CA ILE A 240 -24.42 -0.70 -0.51
C ILE A 240 -24.68 0.81 -0.61
N PHE A 241 -23.94 1.45 -1.49
CA PHE A 241 -23.78 2.90 -1.54
C PHE A 241 -25.09 3.66 -1.75
N ASP A 242 -25.96 3.25 -2.69
CA ASP A 242 -27.23 3.94 -2.96
C ASP A 242 -28.11 4.04 -1.71
N ARG A 243 -28.14 2.97 -0.91
CA ARG A 243 -28.91 2.96 0.34
C ARG A 243 -28.24 3.73 1.46
N ALA A 244 -26.89 3.75 1.49
CA ALA A 244 -26.14 4.58 2.43
C ALA A 244 -26.44 6.06 2.17
N VAL A 245 -26.39 6.49 0.90
CA VAL A 245 -26.76 7.85 0.48
C VAL A 245 -28.18 8.20 0.95
N ALA A 246 -29.15 7.31 0.71
CA ALA A 246 -30.54 7.53 1.13
C ALA A 246 -30.67 7.68 2.65
N ALA A 247 -29.93 6.88 3.43
CA ALA A 247 -29.95 6.96 4.89
C ALA A 247 -29.31 8.26 5.40
N TYR A 248 -28.20 8.73 4.81
CA TYR A 248 -27.60 10.02 5.18
C TYR A 248 -28.44 11.21 4.74
N LEU A 249 -29.10 11.17 3.59
CA LEU A 249 -30.04 12.22 3.17
C LEU A 249 -31.25 12.29 4.10
N CYS A 250 -31.73 11.14 4.59
CA CYS A 250 -32.76 11.10 5.63
C CYS A 250 -32.23 11.79 6.91
N ALA A 251 -31.03 11.47 7.38
CA ALA A 251 -30.42 12.10 8.54
C ALA A 251 -30.25 13.61 8.36
N LEU A 252 -29.85 14.08 7.17
CA LEU A 252 -29.73 15.51 6.85
C LEU A 252 -31.08 16.22 6.82
N SER A 253 -32.16 15.54 6.43
CA SER A 253 -33.50 16.12 6.49
C SER A 253 -33.97 16.35 7.93
N LEU A 254 -33.54 15.49 8.85
CA LEU A 254 -33.85 15.61 10.30
C LEU A 254 -32.97 16.65 10.99
N SER A 255 -31.70 16.75 10.60
CA SER A 255 -30.75 17.71 11.19
C SER A 255 -29.84 18.31 10.11
N PRO A 256 -30.28 19.38 9.42
CA PRO A 256 -29.53 20.01 8.31
C PRO A 256 -28.17 20.60 8.71
N ASN A 257 -27.97 20.89 9.99
CA ASN A 257 -26.76 21.53 10.52
C ASN A 257 -25.80 20.52 11.20
N HIS A 258 -26.01 19.23 11.01
CA HIS A 258 -25.16 18.19 11.61
C HIS A 258 -23.92 17.93 10.72
N ALA A 259 -22.75 18.49 11.08
CA ALA A 259 -21.55 18.49 10.26
C ALA A 259 -20.99 17.08 9.91
N VAL A 260 -21.16 16.10 10.79
CA VAL A 260 -20.65 14.72 10.57
C VAL A 260 -21.42 14.01 9.45
N VAL A 261 -22.71 14.28 9.28
CA VAL A 261 -23.53 13.58 8.27
C VAL A 261 -23.08 13.91 6.85
N PRO A 262 -22.89 15.19 6.45
CA PRO A 262 -22.33 15.47 5.12
C PRO A 262 -20.89 14.96 4.97
N ALA A 263 -20.07 14.90 6.02
CA ALA A 263 -18.74 14.30 5.93
C ALA A 263 -18.83 12.80 5.59
N ASN A 264 -19.68 12.04 6.27
CA ASN A 264 -19.91 10.63 5.97
C ASN A 264 -20.53 10.41 4.58
N LEU A 265 -21.48 11.25 4.18
CA LEU A 265 -22.05 11.21 2.83
C LEU A 265 -20.99 11.45 1.75
N ALA A 266 -20.09 12.40 1.99
CA ALA A 266 -18.98 12.68 1.09
C ALA A 266 -18.00 11.49 0.96
N CYS A 267 -17.76 10.75 2.06
CA CYS A 267 -17.00 9.49 2.00
C CYS A 267 -17.65 8.47 1.04
N VAL A 268 -19.00 8.37 1.07
CA VAL A 268 -19.71 7.47 0.13
C VAL A 268 -19.54 7.93 -1.31
N TYR A 269 -19.67 9.23 -1.58
CA TYR A 269 -19.44 9.76 -2.93
C TYR A 269 -18.00 9.53 -3.40
N TYR A 270 -17.04 9.70 -2.51
CA TYR A 270 -15.62 9.40 -2.79
C TYR A 270 -15.43 7.92 -3.19
N GLU A 271 -15.98 6.99 -2.40
CA GLU A 271 -15.89 5.55 -2.68
C GLU A 271 -16.63 5.13 -3.97
N GLN A 272 -17.61 5.91 -4.42
CA GLN A 272 -18.28 5.73 -5.71
C GLN A 272 -17.52 6.37 -6.90
N GLY A 273 -16.42 7.05 -6.66
CA GLY A 273 -15.67 7.79 -7.69
C GLY A 273 -16.35 9.11 -8.11
N LEU A 274 -17.36 9.59 -7.37
CA LEU A 274 -18.07 10.83 -7.64
C LEU A 274 -17.35 12.03 -7.00
N MET A 275 -16.12 12.29 -7.48
CA MET A 275 -15.18 13.23 -6.84
C MET A 275 -15.73 14.65 -6.67
N ASP A 276 -16.44 15.19 -7.67
CA ASP A 276 -17.00 16.54 -7.57
C ASP A 276 -18.04 16.65 -6.44
N LEU A 277 -18.92 15.65 -6.34
CA LEU A 277 -19.91 15.60 -5.26
C LEU A 277 -19.26 15.39 -3.89
N ALA A 278 -18.21 14.58 -3.82
CA ALA A 278 -17.46 14.37 -2.59
C ALA A 278 -16.83 15.70 -2.11
N VAL A 279 -16.11 16.40 -2.98
CA VAL A 279 -15.47 17.69 -2.67
C VAL A 279 -16.49 18.72 -2.19
N ASP A 280 -17.59 18.90 -2.91
CA ASP A 280 -18.62 19.89 -2.55
C ASP A 280 -19.28 19.55 -1.20
N THR A 281 -19.50 18.26 -0.96
CA THR A 281 -20.14 17.79 0.28
C THR A 281 -19.19 17.89 1.48
N TYR A 282 -17.88 17.61 1.32
CA TYR A 282 -16.88 17.87 2.36
C TYR A 282 -16.75 19.36 2.68
N ARG A 283 -16.75 20.24 1.66
CA ARG A 283 -16.74 21.70 1.88
C ARG A 283 -17.93 22.14 2.72
N ARG A 284 -19.13 21.60 2.45
CA ARG A 284 -20.31 21.86 3.27
C ARG A 284 -20.15 21.37 4.72
N ALA A 285 -19.53 20.20 4.95
CA ALA A 285 -19.24 19.72 6.30
C ALA A 285 -18.33 20.70 7.07
N ILE A 286 -17.31 21.21 6.40
CA ILE A 286 -16.35 22.17 6.93
C ILE A 286 -17.02 23.53 7.21
N GLU A 287 -17.92 24.01 6.35
CA GLU A 287 -18.71 25.22 6.59
C GLU A 287 -19.55 25.13 7.88
N LEU A 288 -20.13 23.94 8.12
CA LEU A 288 -20.90 23.68 9.34
C LEU A 288 -20.03 23.56 10.59
N GLN A 289 -18.84 22.99 10.46
CA GLN A 289 -17.89 22.81 11.54
C GLN A 289 -16.46 23.12 11.07
N PRO A 290 -15.99 24.38 11.16
CA PRO A 290 -14.65 24.76 10.70
C PRO A 290 -13.48 24.09 11.45
N HIS A 291 -13.72 23.52 12.63
CA HIS A 291 -12.74 22.81 13.45
C HIS A 291 -12.96 21.29 13.34
N PHE A 292 -12.83 20.76 12.11
CA PHE A 292 -13.04 19.35 11.81
C PHE A 292 -11.85 18.77 11.01
N PRO A 293 -10.74 18.37 11.69
CA PRO A 293 -9.52 17.87 11.02
C PRO A 293 -9.76 16.73 10.04
N ASP A 294 -10.60 15.74 10.41
CA ASP A 294 -10.92 14.60 9.55
C ASP A 294 -11.57 15.02 8.23
N ALA A 295 -12.47 16.01 8.27
CA ALA A 295 -13.13 16.52 7.06
C ALA A 295 -12.14 17.21 6.11
N TYR A 296 -11.15 17.94 6.65
CA TYR A 296 -10.07 18.51 5.84
C TYR A 296 -9.17 17.44 5.26
N CYS A 297 -8.82 16.40 6.03
CA CYS A 297 -8.02 15.27 5.55
C CYS A 297 -8.73 14.55 4.40
N ASN A 298 -10.01 14.23 4.58
CA ASN A 298 -10.78 13.52 3.57
C ASN A 298 -11.07 14.39 2.33
N LEU A 299 -11.27 15.69 2.50
CA LEU A 299 -11.35 16.65 1.38
C LEU A 299 -10.03 16.65 0.60
N ALA A 300 -8.90 16.63 1.29
CA ALA A 300 -7.59 16.59 0.66
C ALA A 300 -7.39 15.31 -0.16
N ASN A 301 -7.78 14.15 0.39
CA ASN A 301 -7.76 12.87 -0.36
C ASN A 301 -8.57 12.98 -1.67
N ALA A 302 -9.77 13.56 -1.60
CA ALA A 302 -10.62 13.71 -2.79
C ALA A 302 -10.06 14.72 -3.82
N LEU A 303 -9.38 15.76 -3.36
CA LEU A 303 -8.70 16.74 -4.22
C LEU A 303 -7.45 16.16 -4.88
N GLU A 304 -6.72 15.31 -4.17
CA GLU A 304 -5.55 14.59 -4.67
C GLU A 304 -5.93 13.64 -5.81
N GLU A 305 -6.97 12.82 -5.62
CA GLU A 305 -7.53 11.94 -6.65
C GLU A 305 -8.03 12.72 -7.89
N LYS A 306 -8.50 13.95 -7.67
CA LYS A 306 -8.92 14.87 -8.76
C LYS A 306 -7.72 15.52 -9.46
N GLY A 307 -6.51 15.35 -8.95
CA GLY A 307 -5.29 15.99 -9.46
C GLY A 307 -5.04 17.42 -8.98
N SER A 308 -5.83 17.92 -8.02
CA SER A 308 -5.66 19.26 -7.42
C SER A 308 -4.69 19.22 -6.23
N VAL A 309 -3.45 18.78 -6.48
CA VAL A 309 -2.45 18.49 -5.44
C VAL A 309 -2.15 19.69 -4.54
N ALA A 310 -2.09 20.91 -5.10
CA ALA A 310 -1.81 22.11 -4.30
C ALA A 310 -2.93 22.43 -3.28
N GLU A 311 -4.20 22.28 -3.68
CA GLU A 311 -5.33 22.45 -2.76
C GLU A 311 -5.38 21.34 -1.72
N ALA A 312 -5.03 20.10 -2.10
CA ALA A 312 -4.94 18.97 -1.18
C ALA A 312 -3.88 19.23 -0.09
N GLU A 313 -2.70 19.72 -0.50
CA GLU A 313 -1.62 20.07 0.43
C GLU A 313 -2.07 21.16 1.44
N ASP A 314 -2.78 22.19 0.99
CA ASP A 314 -3.31 23.24 1.87
C ASP A 314 -4.35 22.69 2.86
N CYS A 315 -5.17 21.73 2.44
CA CYS A 315 -6.15 21.08 3.30
C CYS A 315 -5.47 20.20 4.36
N TYR A 316 -4.46 19.38 4.00
CA TYR A 316 -3.69 18.62 4.99
C TYR A 316 -2.97 19.54 5.99
N ASN A 317 -2.37 20.62 5.52
CA ASN A 317 -1.74 21.61 6.40
C ASN A 317 -2.77 22.26 7.33
N THR A 318 -4.00 22.47 6.88
CA THR A 318 -5.07 23.01 7.72
C THR A 318 -5.51 21.98 8.77
N ALA A 319 -5.68 20.72 8.39
CA ALA A 319 -5.96 19.63 9.32
C ALA A 319 -4.89 19.56 10.42
N LEU A 320 -3.60 19.66 10.04
CA LEU A 320 -2.48 19.65 10.99
C LEU A 320 -2.36 20.90 11.85
N ARG A 321 -2.83 22.06 11.38
CA ARG A 321 -2.96 23.25 12.24
C ARG A 321 -4.04 23.10 13.30
N LEU A 322 -5.15 22.41 12.95
CA LEU A 322 -6.23 22.13 13.88
C LEU A 322 -5.87 20.97 14.84
N CYS A 323 -5.23 19.95 14.35
CA CYS A 323 -4.76 18.79 15.11
C CYS A 323 -3.34 18.41 14.69
N PRO A 324 -2.29 18.90 15.37
CA PRO A 324 -0.88 18.61 15.03
C PRO A 324 -0.48 17.13 15.15
N THR A 325 -1.33 16.30 15.76
CA THR A 325 -1.17 14.88 15.95
C THR A 325 -2.10 14.04 15.05
N HIS A 326 -2.61 14.61 13.97
CA HIS A 326 -3.46 13.89 13.03
C HIS A 326 -2.61 12.98 12.13
N ALA A 327 -2.50 11.70 12.49
CA ALA A 327 -1.57 10.75 11.88
C ALA A 327 -1.81 10.55 10.36
N ASP A 328 -3.09 10.46 9.95
CA ASP A 328 -3.45 10.29 8.52
C ASP A 328 -3.00 11.50 7.68
N SER A 329 -3.25 12.72 8.16
CA SER A 329 -2.79 13.93 7.45
C SER A 329 -1.27 14.04 7.39
N LEU A 330 -0.55 13.60 8.43
CA LEU A 330 0.92 13.53 8.40
C LEU A 330 1.41 12.53 7.34
N ASN A 331 0.80 11.34 7.29
CA ASN A 331 1.15 10.31 6.32
C ASN A 331 0.86 10.76 4.88
N ASN A 332 -0.34 11.31 4.63
CA ASN A 332 -0.75 11.68 3.27
C ASN A 332 0.00 12.92 2.77
N LEU A 333 0.26 13.90 3.64
CA LEU A 333 1.14 15.03 3.30
C LEU A 333 2.56 14.56 2.98
N ALA A 334 3.04 13.52 3.69
CA ALA A 334 4.34 12.92 3.40
C ALA A 334 4.40 12.26 2.03
N ASN A 335 3.30 11.61 1.58
CA ASN A 335 3.19 11.08 0.21
C ASN A 335 3.37 12.20 -0.82
N ILE A 336 2.61 13.31 -0.69
CA ILE A 336 2.73 14.47 -1.59
C ILE A 336 4.16 15.02 -1.60
N LYS A 337 4.80 15.13 -0.43
CA LYS A 337 6.19 15.62 -0.35
C LYS A 337 7.18 14.68 -1.02
N GLY A 338 6.96 13.36 -0.90
CA GLY A 338 7.74 12.35 -1.61
C GLY A 338 7.62 12.49 -3.13
N ASP A 339 6.40 12.62 -3.65
CA ASP A 339 6.12 12.79 -5.08
C ASP A 339 6.68 14.10 -5.65
N GLN A 340 6.74 15.15 -4.83
CA GLN A 340 7.39 16.42 -5.16
C GLN A 340 8.94 16.35 -5.12
N GLY A 341 9.53 15.20 -4.76
CA GLY A 341 10.98 15.00 -4.62
C GLY A 341 11.55 15.55 -3.30
N ASN A 342 10.72 16.04 -2.38
CA ASN A 342 11.17 16.51 -1.07
C ASN A 342 11.26 15.35 -0.06
N ILE A 343 12.18 14.45 -0.32
CA ILE A 343 12.32 13.17 0.38
C ILE A 343 12.62 13.33 1.88
N GLU A 344 13.44 14.32 2.26
CA GLU A 344 13.78 14.55 3.68
C GLU A 344 12.56 14.98 4.49
N GLU A 345 11.74 15.85 3.92
CA GLU A 345 10.48 16.30 4.54
C GLU A 345 9.49 15.15 4.66
N ALA A 346 9.35 14.31 3.62
CA ALA A 346 8.50 13.13 3.63
C ALA A 346 8.90 12.18 4.77
N VAL A 347 10.18 11.84 4.90
CA VAL A 347 10.69 10.98 5.97
C VAL A 347 10.40 11.58 7.35
N ARG A 348 10.56 12.90 7.51
CA ARG A 348 10.27 13.59 8.78
C ARG A 348 8.79 13.48 9.16
N LEU A 349 7.90 13.67 8.19
CA LEU A 349 6.45 13.60 8.40
C LEU A 349 5.99 12.17 8.71
N TYR A 350 6.49 11.14 8.00
CA TYR A 350 6.19 9.74 8.31
C TYR A 350 6.64 9.36 9.72
N ARG A 351 7.88 9.74 10.11
CA ARG A 351 8.36 9.48 11.47
C ARG A 351 7.47 10.13 12.52
N LYS A 352 7.04 11.38 12.28
CA LYS A 352 6.10 12.06 13.17
C LYS A 352 4.73 11.36 13.23
N ALA A 353 4.21 10.85 12.11
CA ALA A 353 3.00 10.05 12.10
C ALA A 353 3.13 8.79 12.97
N LEU A 354 4.27 8.11 12.88
CA LEU A 354 4.58 6.90 13.66
C LEU A 354 4.89 7.19 15.15
N GLU A 355 5.39 8.38 15.49
CA GLU A 355 5.49 8.83 16.88
C GLU A 355 4.11 8.99 17.52
N VAL A 356 3.14 9.50 16.76
CA VAL A 356 1.76 9.68 17.21
C VAL A 356 1.01 8.34 17.26
N PHE A 357 1.14 7.56 16.20
CA PHE A 357 0.45 6.28 16.06
C PHE A 357 1.45 5.18 15.65
N PRO A 358 2.12 4.53 16.61
CA PRO A 358 3.13 3.49 16.34
C PRO A 358 2.61 2.26 15.59
N GLU A 359 1.32 1.96 15.70
CA GLU A 359 0.68 0.82 15.02
C GLU A 359 0.06 1.22 13.66
N PHE A 360 0.67 2.15 12.94
CA PHE A 360 0.20 2.61 11.64
C PHE A 360 0.91 1.86 10.50
N ALA A 361 0.36 0.69 10.12
CA ALA A 361 0.95 -0.19 9.10
C ALA A 361 1.25 0.52 7.76
N VAL A 362 0.33 1.38 7.29
CA VAL A 362 0.48 2.12 6.03
C VAL A 362 1.65 3.09 6.10
N ALA A 363 1.78 3.85 7.19
CA ALA A 363 2.88 4.79 7.35
C ALA A 363 4.25 4.07 7.46
N HIS A 364 4.30 2.89 8.09
CA HIS A 364 5.50 2.04 8.08
C HIS A 364 5.85 1.60 6.65
N SER A 365 4.88 1.16 5.86
CA SER A 365 5.11 0.74 4.48
C SER A 365 5.57 1.90 3.59
N ASN A 366 4.95 3.07 3.72
CA ASN A 366 5.30 4.26 2.94
C ASN A 366 6.70 4.78 3.30
N LEU A 367 7.02 4.85 4.60
CA LEU A 367 8.37 5.21 5.06
C LEU A 367 9.42 4.24 4.52
N ALA A 368 9.11 2.93 4.54
CA ALA A 368 10.02 1.90 4.01
C ALA A 368 10.27 2.08 2.51
N SER A 369 9.23 2.42 1.73
CA SER A 369 9.36 2.69 0.29
C SER A 369 10.32 3.86 0.01
N VAL A 370 10.16 4.95 0.74
CA VAL A 370 11.06 6.13 0.61
C VAL A 370 12.48 5.81 1.06
N LEU A 371 12.66 5.03 2.12
CA LEU A 371 13.98 4.60 2.58
C LEU A 371 14.66 3.65 1.57
N GLN A 372 13.89 2.79 0.92
CA GLN A 372 14.38 1.94 -0.17
C GLN A 372 14.90 2.79 -1.33
N GLN A 373 14.15 3.81 -1.77
CA GLN A 373 14.59 4.76 -2.80
C GLN A 373 15.90 5.47 -2.41
N GLN A 374 16.14 5.72 -1.12
CA GLN A 374 17.40 6.25 -0.61
C GLN A 374 18.53 5.20 -0.53
N GLY A 375 18.31 3.96 -0.92
CA GLY A 375 19.28 2.87 -0.77
C GLY A 375 19.46 2.36 0.67
N LYS A 376 18.64 2.81 1.63
CA LYS A 376 18.68 2.38 3.04
C LYS A 376 17.90 1.09 3.25
N LEU A 377 18.30 0.04 2.52
CA LEU A 377 17.56 -1.21 2.40
C LEU A 377 17.30 -1.92 3.73
N GLN A 378 18.26 -1.89 4.66
CA GLN A 378 18.10 -2.53 5.97
C GLN A 378 17.04 -1.82 6.83
N GLU A 379 17.02 -0.50 6.84
CA GLU A 379 16.04 0.30 7.57
C GLU A 379 14.65 0.13 6.94
N ALA A 380 14.56 0.14 5.60
CA ALA A 380 13.34 -0.14 4.86
C ALA A 380 12.76 -1.52 5.23
N LEU A 381 13.60 -2.56 5.22
CA LEU A 381 13.18 -3.92 5.58
C LEU A 381 12.64 -4.01 7.01
N MET A 382 13.20 -3.26 7.97
CA MET A 382 12.69 -3.20 9.34
C MET A 382 11.26 -2.64 9.37
N HIS A 383 11.02 -1.54 8.67
CA HIS A 383 9.70 -0.91 8.60
C HIS A 383 8.68 -1.77 7.86
N TYR A 384 9.04 -2.44 6.75
CA TYR A 384 8.14 -3.39 6.10
C TYR A 384 7.77 -4.57 7.01
N LYS A 385 8.74 -5.12 7.77
CA LYS A 385 8.47 -6.17 8.76
C LYS A 385 7.47 -5.71 9.82
N GLU A 386 7.60 -4.46 10.26
CA GLU A 386 6.66 -3.88 11.21
C GLU A 386 5.27 -3.68 10.59
N ALA A 387 5.19 -3.20 9.36
CA ALA A 387 3.92 -3.06 8.64
C ALA A 387 3.15 -4.39 8.53
N VAL A 388 3.84 -5.49 8.17
CA VAL A 388 3.21 -6.81 8.05
C VAL A 388 2.96 -7.48 9.40
N ARG A 389 3.68 -7.11 10.47
CA ARG A 389 3.38 -7.52 11.84
C ARG A 389 2.06 -6.91 12.31
N ILE A 390 1.88 -5.62 12.07
CA ILE A 390 0.68 -4.86 12.45
C ILE A 390 -0.52 -5.34 11.61
N SER A 391 -0.33 -5.46 10.30
CA SER A 391 -1.36 -5.91 9.37
C SER A 391 -0.91 -7.13 8.57
N PRO A 392 -1.15 -8.37 9.04
CA PRO A 392 -0.74 -9.61 8.37
C PRO A 392 -1.43 -9.88 7.03
N THR A 393 -2.42 -9.08 6.67
CA THR A 393 -3.16 -9.15 5.40
C THR A 393 -2.82 -8.01 4.44
N PHE A 394 -1.74 -7.27 4.68
CA PHE A 394 -1.30 -6.15 3.85
C PHE A 394 -0.46 -6.66 2.66
N ALA A 395 -1.11 -7.01 1.55
CA ALA A 395 -0.48 -7.60 0.37
C ALA A 395 0.60 -6.70 -0.25
N ASP A 396 0.35 -5.38 -0.34
CA ASP A 396 1.29 -4.41 -0.91
C ASP A 396 2.59 -4.34 -0.11
N ALA A 397 2.50 -4.34 1.23
CA ALA A 397 3.68 -4.33 2.10
C ALA A 397 4.52 -5.61 1.91
N TYR A 398 3.89 -6.78 1.73
CA TYR A 398 4.63 -8.00 1.39
C TYR A 398 5.29 -7.90 0.01
N CYS A 399 4.60 -7.36 -1.00
CA CYS A 399 5.16 -7.20 -2.33
C CYS A 399 6.38 -6.26 -2.30
N ASN A 400 6.27 -5.10 -1.66
CA ASN A 400 7.36 -4.13 -1.55
C ASN A 400 8.53 -4.65 -0.68
N MET A 401 8.23 -5.41 0.39
CA MET A 401 9.25 -6.11 1.15
C MET A 401 10.01 -7.12 0.28
N GLY A 402 9.30 -7.83 -0.62
CA GLY A 402 9.89 -8.72 -1.61
C GLY A 402 10.83 -7.99 -2.57
N ASN A 403 10.45 -6.81 -3.04
CA ASN A 403 11.31 -5.95 -3.88
C ASN A 403 12.59 -5.57 -3.14
N THR A 404 12.48 -5.14 -1.89
CA THR A 404 13.64 -4.78 -1.05
C THR A 404 14.57 -5.99 -0.84
N LEU A 405 14.04 -7.18 -0.54
CA LEU A 405 14.83 -8.39 -0.38
C LEU A 405 15.51 -8.82 -1.68
N LYS A 406 14.85 -8.64 -2.84
CA LYS A 406 15.43 -8.87 -4.17
C LYS A 406 16.63 -7.94 -4.41
N GLU A 407 16.53 -6.66 -4.07
CA GLU A 407 17.65 -5.71 -4.16
C GLU A 407 18.81 -6.10 -3.21
N MET A 408 18.49 -6.64 -2.04
CA MET A 408 19.47 -7.17 -1.08
C MET A 408 20.03 -8.53 -1.50
N GLN A 409 19.69 -9.06 -2.66
CA GLN A 409 20.07 -10.39 -3.18
C GLN A 409 19.52 -11.57 -2.37
N ASP A 410 18.54 -11.35 -1.49
CA ASP A 410 17.80 -12.41 -0.81
C ASP A 410 16.64 -12.91 -1.67
N VAL A 411 16.97 -13.73 -2.64
CA VAL A 411 16.03 -14.31 -3.62
C VAL A 411 14.96 -15.17 -2.94
N GLN A 412 15.35 -15.93 -1.90
CA GLN A 412 14.42 -16.83 -1.20
C GLN A 412 13.42 -16.03 -0.34
N GLY A 413 13.88 -15.02 0.36
CA GLY A 413 13.01 -14.11 1.10
C GLY A 413 12.02 -13.38 0.19
N ALA A 414 12.49 -12.89 -0.97
CA ALA A 414 11.64 -12.25 -1.96
C ALA A 414 10.54 -13.18 -2.49
N LEU A 415 10.89 -14.41 -2.84
CA LEU A 415 9.94 -15.44 -3.31
C LEU A 415 8.84 -15.72 -2.29
N GLN A 416 9.21 -15.84 -1.00
CA GLN A 416 8.23 -16.04 0.08
C GLN A 416 7.28 -14.86 0.22
N CYS A 417 7.80 -13.64 0.11
CA CYS A 417 7.01 -12.41 0.22
C CYS A 417 5.99 -12.29 -0.92
N TYR A 418 6.41 -12.48 -2.17
CA TYR A 418 5.49 -12.43 -3.32
C TYR A 418 4.44 -13.53 -3.25
N THR A 419 4.84 -14.75 -2.87
CA THR A 419 3.90 -15.85 -2.67
C THR A 419 2.87 -15.51 -1.59
N ARG A 420 3.29 -14.87 -0.50
CA ARG A 420 2.38 -14.44 0.55
C ARG A 420 1.45 -13.33 0.09
N ALA A 421 1.94 -12.34 -0.67
CA ALA A 421 1.13 -11.29 -1.27
C ALA A 421 0.00 -11.88 -2.15
N ILE A 422 0.34 -12.85 -3.00
CA ILE A 422 -0.61 -13.56 -3.87
C ILE A 422 -1.63 -14.39 -3.07
N GLN A 423 -1.22 -15.03 -1.97
CA GLN A 423 -2.15 -15.75 -1.09
C GLN A 423 -3.17 -14.81 -0.44
N ILE A 424 -2.76 -13.59 -0.09
CA ILE A 424 -3.65 -12.58 0.50
C ILE A 424 -4.56 -11.98 -0.59
N ASN A 425 -3.97 -11.58 -1.70
CA ASN A 425 -4.70 -11.04 -2.85
C ASN A 425 -4.34 -11.80 -4.14
N PRO A 426 -5.10 -12.83 -4.52
CA PRO A 426 -4.86 -13.61 -5.74
C PRO A 426 -4.98 -12.81 -7.04
N ALA A 427 -5.62 -11.65 -7.00
CA ALA A 427 -5.78 -10.76 -8.15
C ALA A 427 -4.70 -9.66 -8.22
N PHE A 428 -3.61 -9.77 -7.48
CA PHE A 428 -2.53 -8.79 -7.45
C PHE A 428 -1.54 -9.00 -8.61
N ALA A 429 -1.75 -8.30 -9.72
CA ALA A 429 -0.98 -8.44 -10.96
C ALA A 429 0.53 -8.19 -10.76
N ASP A 430 0.91 -7.13 -10.01
CA ASP A 430 2.31 -6.81 -9.71
C ASP A 430 3.02 -7.95 -8.97
N ALA A 431 2.37 -8.56 -7.98
CA ALA A 431 2.96 -9.66 -7.23
C ALA A 431 3.22 -10.88 -8.12
N HIS A 432 2.31 -11.18 -9.07
CA HIS A 432 2.51 -12.22 -10.08
C HIS A 432 3.66 -11.88 -11.04
N SER A 433 3.78 -10.63 -11.49
CA SER A 433 4.85 -10.15 -12.35
C SER A 433 6.21 -10.19 -11.63
N ASN A 434 6.26 -9.75 -10.38
CA ASN A 434 7.47 -9.80 -9.57
C ASN A 434 7.93 -11.23 -9.27
N LEU A 435 6.98 -12.14 -8.98
CA LEU A 435 7.26 -13.56 -8.82
C LEU A 435 7.81 -14.17 -10.11
N ALA A 436 7.22 -13.84 -11.27
CA ALA A 436 7.69 -14.27 -12.58
C ALA A 436 9.11 -13.79 -12.85
N SER A 437 9.44 -12.55 -12.48
CA SER A 437 10.80 -12.00 -12.57
C SER A 437 11.81 -12.84 -11.77
N ILE A 438 11.47 -13.26 -10.54
CA ILE A 438 12.34 -14.15 -9.75
C ILE A 438 12.54 -15.51 -10.45
N HIS A 439 11.47 -16.12 -10.96
CA HIS A 439 11.57 -17.38 -11.71
C HIS A 439 12.45 -17.23 -12.96
N LYS A 440 12.28 -16.15 -13.73
CA LYS A 440 13.13 -15.83 -14.89
C LYS A 440 14.61 -15.74 -14.52
N TYR A 441 14.95 -14.99 -13.45
CA TYR A 441 16.35 -14.85 -13.00
C TYR A 441 16.94 -16.14 -12.42
N SER A 442 16.09 -17.02 -11.90
CA SER A 442 16.52 -18.35 -11.39
C SER A 442 16.58 -19.42 -12.47
N GLY A 443 16.29 -19.08 -13.74
CA GLY A 443 16.26 -20.02 -14.85
C GLY A 443 14.99 -20.87 -14.97
N ASN A 444 14.01 -20.68 -14.09
CA ASN A 444 12.72 -21.38 -14.10
C ASN A 444 11.77 -20.71 -15.11
N ILE A 445 12.12 -20.78 -16.40
CA ILE A 445 11.40 -20.05 -17.46
C ILE A 445 9.94 -20.49 -17.64
N PRO A 446 9.57 -21.78 -17.57
CA PRO A 446 8.17 -22.19 -17.66
C PRO A 446 7.28 -21.57 -16.58
N GLU A 447 7.75 -21.52 -15.32
CA GLU A 447 7.05 -20.91 -14.19
C GLU A 447 6.95 -19.39 -14.35
N ALA A 448 8.01 -18.76 -14.89
CA ALA A 448 7.99 -17.35 -15.22
C ALA A 448 6.91 -17.03 -16.26
N ILE A 449 6.84 -17.81 -17.34
CA ILE A 449 5.81 -17.65 -18.39
C ILE A 449 4.41 -17.82 -17.81
N ALA A 450 4.18 -18.82 -16.96
CA ALA A 450 2.88 -19.04 -16.34
C ALA A 450 2.46 -17.85 -15.45
N SER A 451 3.38 -17.32 -14.66
CA SER A 451 3.14 -16.20 -13.77
C SER A 451 2.91 -14.88 -14.53
N TYR A 452 3.71 -14.58 -15.58
CA TYR A 452 3.47 -13.40 -16.44
C TYR A 452 2.14 -13.49 -17.18
N ARG A 453 1.75 -14.66 -17.68
CA ARG A 453 0.43 -14.87 -18.29
C ARG A 453 -0.70 -14.63 -17.30
N THR A 454 -0.51 -14.97 -16.03
CA THR A 454 -1.48 -14.70 -14.98
C THR A 454 -1.57 -13.19 -14.71
N ALA A 455 -0.43 -12.50 -14.60
CA ALA A 455 -0.40 -11.05 -14.43
C ALA A 455 -1.15 -10.34 -15.57
N LEU A 456 -0.87 -10.70 -16.83
CA LEU A 456 -1.53 -10.13 -18.01
C LEU A 456 -3.01 -10.51 -18.17
N LYS A 457 -3.45 -11.62 -17.57
CA LYS A 457 -4.86 -11.95 -17.50
C LYS A 457 -5.62 -11.09 -16.50
N LEU A 458 -4.97 -10.73 -15.41
CA LEU A 458 -5.50 -9.83 -14.38
C LEU A 458 -5.48 -8.38 -14.85
N GLU A 459 -4.38 -7.97 -15.46
CA GLU A 459 -4.16 -6.63 -16.00
C GLU A 459 -3.62 -6.74 -17.44
N PRO A 460 -4.52 -6.68 -18.46
CA PRO A 460 -4.13 -6.83 -19.87
C PRO A 460 -3.21 -5.72 -20.40
N ASP A 461 -3.24 -4.54 -19.79
CA ASP A 461 -2.40 -3.39 -20.15
C ASP A 461 -1.26 -3.21 -19.14
N PHE A 462 -0.41 -4.24 -19.04
CA PHE A 462 0.78 -4.26 -18.16
C PHE A 462 2.05 -4.38 -19.01
N PRO A 463 2.66 -3.26 -19.43
CA PRO A 463 3.80 -3.22 -20.34
C PRO A 463 4.98 -4.06 -19.90
N ASP A 464 5.40 -3.96 -18.64
CA ASP A 464 6.57 -4.68 -18.10
C ASP A 464 6.38 -6.20 -18.16
N ALA A 465 5.22 -6.67 -17.70
CA ALA A 465 4.90 -8.09 -17.74
C ALA A 465 4.83 -8.62 -19.20
N TYR A 466 4.33 -7.80 -20.14
CA TYR A 466 4.26 -8.17 -21.55
C TYR A 466 5.64 -8.29 -22.21
N CYS A 467 6.50 -7.31 -21.99
CA CYS A 467 7.86 -7.30 -22.54
C CYS A 467 8.71 -8.44 -21.98
N ASP A 468 8.58 -8.69 -20.69
CA ASP A 468 9.28 -9.80 -20.02
C ASP A 468 8.76 -11.18 -20.45
N LEU A 469 7.43 -11.33 -20.65
CA LEU A 469 6.86 -12.53 -21.23
C LEU A 469 7.38 -12.78 -22.64
N ALA A 470 7.40 -11.73 -23.48
CA ALA A 470 7.93 -11.83 -24.85
C ALA A 470 9.38 -12.33 -24.85
N HIS A 471 10.20 -11.83 -23.94
CA HIS A 471 11.58 -12.29 -23.78
C HIS A 471 11.66 -13.74 -23.28
N CYS A 472 10.84 -14.15 -22.30
CA CYS A 472 10.80 -15.55 -21.83
C CYS A 472 10.40 -16.51 -22.96
N LEU A 473 9.44 -16.14 -23.81
CA LEU A 473 9.04 -16.95 -24.96
C LEU A 473 10.16 -17.06 -26.02
N GLN A 474 10.97 -16.03 -26.20
CA GLN A 474 12.17 -16.10 -27.03
C GLN A 474 13.21 -17.08 -26.47
N ILE A 475 13.43 -17.05 -25.14
CA ILE A 475 14.38 -17.96 -24.47
C ILE A 475 14.00 -19.44 -24.70
N VAL A 476 12.71 -19.77 -24.65
CA VAL A 476 12.24 -21.15 -24.90
C VAL A 476 11.97 -21.43 -26.37
N CYS A 477 12.36 -20.53 -27.29
CA CYS A 477 12.12 -20.64 -28.72
C CYS A 477 10.65 -20.82 -29.11
N ASP A 478 9.72 -20.23 -28.35
CA ASP A 478 8.30 -20.18 -28.72
C ASP A 478 8.05 -19.03 -29.70
N TRP A 479 7.98 -19.37 -30.97
CA TRP A 479 7.77 -18.44 -32.09
C TRP A 479 6.30 -18.28 -32.47
N THR A 480 5.38 -18.88 -31.72
CA THR A 480 3.94 -18.70 -31.93
C THR A 480 3.57 -17.22 -31.81
N ASP A 481 2.85 -16.71 -32.78
CA ASP A 481 2.41 -15.29 -32.87
C ASP A 481 3.56 -14.25 -32.73
N TYR A 482 4.78 -14.65 -33.12
CA TYR A 482 5.98 -13.81 -32.93
C TYR A 482 5.83 -12.44 -33.57
N ASP A 483 5.33 -12.35 -34.81
CA ASP A 483 5.20 -11.07 -35.53
C ASP A 483 4.19 -10.15 -34.84
N GLU A 484 3.07 -10.68 -34.37
CA GLU A 484 2.06 -9.89 -33.65
C GLU A 484 2.60 -9.43 -32.29
N ARG A 485 3.31 -10.34 -31.61
CA ARG A 485 3.96 -10.05 -30.33
C ARG A 485 5.01 -8.95 -30.48
N MET A 486 5.83 -8.97 -31.51
CA MET A 486 6.83 -7.94 -31.80
C MET A 486 6.17 -6.61 -32.20
N LYS A 487 5.11 -6.62 -33.01
CA LYS A 487 4.35 -5.39 -33.32
C LYS A 487 3.80 -4.72 -32.05
N LYS A 488 3.21 -5.50 -31.14
CA LYS A 488 2.71 -4.95 -29.86
C LYS A 488 3.86 -4.44 -28.99
N LEU A 489 4.99 -5.15 -28.93
CA LEU A 489 6.17 -4.71 -28.18
C LEU A 489 6.69 -3.37 -28.72
N VAL A 490 6.81 -3.22 -30.06
CA VAL A 490 7.21 -1.95 -30.69
C VAL A 490 6.24 -0.83 -30.33
N SER A 491 4.93 -1.11 -30.38
CA SER A 491 3.90 -0.12 -30.01
C SER A 491 4.01 0.32 -28.55
N ILE A 492 4.29 -0.61 -27.63
CA ILE A 492 4.50 -0.30 -26.20
C ILE A 492 5.72 0.61 -26.02
N VAL A 493 6.85 0.25 -26.66
CA VAL A 493 8.08 1.05 -26.56
C VAL A 493 7.88 2.44 -27.16
N ALA A 494 7.18 2.55 -28.29
CA ALA A 494 6.88 3.83 -28.93
C ALA A 494 6.05 4.74 -28.02
N ASP A 495 4.97 4.21 -27.44
CA ASP A 495 4.11 4.95 -26.50
C ASP A 495 4.87 5.41 -25.24
N GLN A 496 5.73 4.54 -24.69
CA GLN A 496 6.54 4.88 -23.54
C GLN A 496 7.55 5.99 -23.83
N LEU A 497 8.24 5.93 -24.97
CA LEU A 497 9.20 6.96 -25.40
C LEU A 497 8.50 8.28 -25.71
N GLU A 498 7.34 8.25 -26.37
CA GLU A 498 6.54 9.46 -26.64
C GLU A 498 6.11 10.16 -25.35
N LYS A 499 5.77 9.39 -24.33
CA LYS A 499 5.36 9.90 -23.01
C LYS A 499 6.53 10.18 -22.04
N ASN A 500 7.78 10.12 -22.54
CA ASN A 500 8.99 10.23 -21.71
C ASN A 500 8.99 9.26 -20.50
N ARG A 501 8.45 8.06 -20.69
CA ARG A 501 8.48 7.00 -19.67
C ARG A 501 9.65 6.06 -19.96
N LEU A 502 10.19 5.47 -18.89
CA LEU A 502 11.24 4.46 -19.04
C LEU A 502 10.70 3.25 -19.83
N PRO A 503 11.35 2.85 -20.93
CA PRO A 503 10.93 1.67 -21.70
C PRO A 503 11.02 0.38 -20.88
N SER A 504 9.97 -0.45 -20.94
CA SER A 504 9.91 -1.77 -20.32
C SER A 504 10.89 -2.77 -20.92
N VAL A 505 11.36 -2.50 -22.14
CA VAL A 505 12.41 -3.29 -22.79
C VAL A 505 13.78 -2.77 -22.36
N GLN A 506 14.55 -3.61 -21.68
CA GLN A 506 15.91 -3.24 -21.29
C GLN A 506 16.85 -3.14 -22.51
N PRO A 507 17.91 -2.31 -22.48
CA PRO A 507 18.81 -2.12 -23.63
C PRO A 507 19.40 -3.44 -24.14
N TYR A 508 19.80 -4.37 -23.28
CA TYR A 508 20.30 -5.68 -23.69
C TYR A 508 19.23 -6.48 -24.42
N HIS A 509 17.99 -6.51 -23.93
CA HIS A 509 16.90 -7.26 -24.56
C HIS A 509 16.47 -6.62 -25.89
N SER A 510 16.63 -5.30 -26.03
CA SER A 510 16.31 -4.58 -27.28
C SER A 510 17.13 -5.12 -28.48
N MET A 511 18.32 -5.65 -28.21
CA MET A 511 19.18 -6.26 -29.23
C MET A 511 18.60 -7.57 -29.80
N LEU A 512 17.73 -8.24 -29.02
CA LEU A 512 17.09 -9.50 -29.39
C LEU A 512 15.72 -9.29 -30.06
N CYS A 513 15.25 -8.04 -30.13
CA CYS A 513 13.95 -7.69 -30.68
C CYS A 513 14.10 -7.07 -32.08
N LEU A 514 13.04 -7.16 -32.89
CA LEU A 514 12.96 -6.50 -34.19
C LEU A 514 12.68 -4.99 -34.04
N LEU A 515 13.54 -4.31 -33.29
CA LEU A 515 13.48 -2.85 -33.10
C LEU A 515 14.44 -2.16 -34.07
N SER A 516 14.05 -0.97 -34.57
CA SER A 516 14.96 -0.12 -35.35
C SER A 516 16.14 0.34 -34.51
N HIS A 517 17.19 0.78 -35.15
CA HIS A 517 18.37 1.30 -34.46
C HIS A 517 18.04 2.54 -33.62
N ASP A 518 17.13 3.40 -34.10
CA ASP A 518 16.67 4.60 -33.39
C ASP A 518 15.97 4.21 -32.07
N PHE A 519 15.10 3.22 -32.14
CA PHE A 519 14.46 2.71 -30.91
C PHE A 519 15.47 2.13 -29.93
N ARG A 520 16.46 1.33 -30.41
CA ARG A 520 17.48 0.75 -29.53
C ARG A 520 18.32 1.85 -28.87
N LYS A 521 18.70 2.88 -29.64
CA LYS A 521 19.42 4.04 -29.11
C LYS A 521 18.59 4.81 -28.10
N ALA A 522 17.32 5.11 -28.40
CA ALA A 522 16.43 5.81 -27.49
C ALA A 522 16.16 5.01 -26.19
N ILE A 523 16.06 3.68 -26.27
CA ILE A 523 15.97 2.82 -25.08
C ILE A 523 17.24 2.94 -24.23
N ALA A 524 18.42 2.88 -24.88
CA ALA A 524 19.71 3.01 -24.17
C ALA A 524 19.86 4.40 -23.56
N GLU A 525 19.46 5.47 -24.26
CA GLU A 525 19.44 6.84 -23.75
C GLU A 525 18.54 6.99 -22.51
N SER A 526 17.34 6.43 -22.55
CA SER A 526 16.39 6.48 -21.42
C SER A 526 16.95 5.78 -20.18
N HIS A 527 17.50 4.59 -20.33
CA HIS A 527 18.14 3.85 -19.23
C HIS A 527 19.44 4.52 -18.75
N GLY A 528 20.17 5.16 -19.64
CA GLY A 528 21.37 5.90 -19.29
C GLY A 528 21.07 7.17 -18.49
N ASN A 529 19.99 7.88 -18.82
CA ASN A 529 19.53 9.05 -18.07
C ASN A 529 19.08 8.67 -16.65
N LEU A 530 18.51 7.50 -16.45
CA LEU A 530 18.21 6.99 -15.11
C LEU A 530 19.46 6.91 -14.23
N CYS A 531 20.61 6.47 -14.79
CA CYS A 531 21.88 6.47 -14.05
C CYS A 531 22.32 7.89 -13.64
N LEU A 532 22.03 8.91 -14.46
CA LEU A 532 22.33 10.31 -14.13
C LEU A 532 21.44 10.79 -12.97
N ASP A 533 20.17 10.44 -12.98
CA ASP A 533 19.24 10.79 -11.90
C ASP A 533 19.65 10.13 -10.58
N GLU A 534 20.05 8.87 -10.60
CA GLU A 534 20.53 8.15 -9.42
C GLU A 534 21.80 8.76 -8.83
N ILE A 535 22.76 9.22 -9.65
CA ILE A 535 23.97 9.86 -9.14
C ILE A 535 23.74 11.28 -8.64
N ASN A 536 22.72 12.00 -9.13
CA ASN A 536 22.38 13.33 -8.64
C ASN A 536 22.03 13.34 -7.15
N VAL A 537 21.46 12.26 -6.64
CA VAL A 537 21.15 12.07 -5.21
C VAL A 537 22.42 12.05 -4.36
N LEU A 538 23.57 11.68 -4.92
CA LEU A 538 24.84 11.64 -4.19
C LEU A 538 25.42 13.04 -3.93
N HIS A 539 24.89 14.08 -4.55
CA HIS A 539 25.38 15.48 -4.46
C HIS A 539 26.90 15.61 -4.56
N LYS A 540 27.52 14.75 -5.38
CA LYS A 540 28.98 14.66 -5.49
C LYS A 540 29.48 15.67 -6.54
N PRO A 541 30.53 16.46 -6.23
CA PRO A 541 31.15 17.33 -7.23
C PRO A 541 31.77 16.50 -8.35
N GLN A 542 31.77 17.04 -9.56
CA GLN A 542 32.47 16.43 -10.68
C GLN A 542 33.96 16.34 -10.40
N TYR A 543 34.59 15.25 -10.84
CA TYR A 543 36.01 15.07 -10.73
C TYR A 543 36.74 16.03 -11.68
N GLU A 544 37.80 16.69 -11.18
CA GLU A 544 38.67 17.48 -12.01
C GLU A 544 39.79 16.57 -12.58
N HIS A 545 39.92 16.59 -13.89
CA HIS A 545 40.92 15.83 -14.60
C HIS A 545 42.09 16.75 -15.07
N PRO A 546 43.35 16.32 -14.92
CA PRO A 546 44.47 17.11 -15.42
C PRO A 546 44.35 17.32 -16.93
N LYS A 547 44.64 18.54 -17.38
CA LYS A 547 44.64 18.88 -18.84
C LYS A 547 45.78 18.19 -19.59
N ASP A 548 46.87 17.91 -18.92
CA ASP A 548 48.04 17.20 -19.48
C ASP A 548 48.07 15.77 -18.95
N LEU A 549 47.77 14.81 -19.83
CA LEU A 549 47.79 13.37 -19.53
C LEU A 549 49.19 12.76 -19.44
N LYS A 550 50.26 13.57 -19.35
CA LYS A 550 51.63 13.09 -19.21
C LYS A 550 51.92 12.75 -17.77
N LEU A 551 52.04 11.44 -17.52
CA LEU A 551 52.53 10.94 -16.26
C LEU A 551 54.01 11.32 -16.04
N SER A 552 54.43 11.41 -14.81
CA SER A 552 55.81 11.59 -14.39
C SER A 552 56.73 10.46 -14.88
N ASP A 553 56.19 9.25 -15.12
CA ASP A 553 56.87 8.07 -15.64
C ASP A 553 56.56 7.76 -17.12
N GLY A 554 55.72 8.57 -17.79
CA GLY A 554 55.43 8.46 -19.22
C GLY A 554 54.42 7.32 -19.58
N ARG A 555 53.91 6.54 -18.62
CA ARG A 555 52.96 5.45 -18.87
C ARG A 555 51.52 5.94 -18.80
N LEU A 556 50.64 5.30 -19.60
CA LEU A 556 49.20 5.51 -19.55
C LEU A 556 48.54 4.46 -18.63
N ARG A 557 47.67 4.92 -17.72
CA ARG A 557 46.90 4.03 -16.85
C ARG A 557 45.55 3.66 -17.52
N VAL A 558 45.38 2.36 -17.74
CA VAL A 558 44.17 1.80 -18.35
C VAL A 558 43.45 0.97 -17.29
N GLY A 559 42.17 1.28 -17.01
CA GLY A 559 41.34 0.55 -16.07
C GLY A 559 40.27 -0.25 -16.80
N TYR A 560 40.17 -1.55 -16.59
CA TYR A 560 39.10 -2.40 -17.05
C TYR A 560 38.12 -2.68 -15.90
N VAL A 561 36.84 -2.39 -16.13
CA VAL A 561 35.78 -2.57 -15.13
C VAL A 561 34.83 -3.66 -15.60
N SER A 562 34.65 -4.71 -14.80
CA SER A 562 33.75 -5.81 -15.14
C SER A 562 33.19 -6.52 -13.90
N SER A 563 31.91 -6.91 -13.98
CA SER A 563 31.31 -7.87 -13.04
C SER A 563 31.74 -9.31 -13.34
N ASP A 564 32.32 -9.54 -14.52
CA ASP A 564 32.46 -10.86 -15.16
C ASP A 564 33.89 -11.40 -15.07
N PHE A 565 34.74 -10.84 -14.21
CA PHE A 565 36.07 -11.39 -13.96
C PHE A 565 35.97 -12.68 -13.15
N GLY A 566 35.74 -13.80 -13.83
CA GLY A 566 35.52 -15.13 -13.29
C GLY A 566 35.17 -16.14 -14.38
N ASN A 567 34.39 -17.15 -14.04
CA ASN A 567 33.91 -18.13 -15.03
C ASN A 567 32.78 -17.54 -15.89
N HIS A 568 33.15 -16.64 -16.79
CA HIS A 568 32.23 -15.98 -17.69
C HIS A 568 32.87 -15.83 -19.07
N PRO A 569 32.10 -15.86 -20.18
CA PRO A 569 32.62 -15.72 -21.56
C PRO A 569 33.51 -14.51 -21.75
N THR A 570 33.17 -13.34 -21.17
CA THR A 570 34.01 -12.14 -21.22
C THR A 570 35.43 -12.40 -20.68
N SER A 571 35.54 -13.07 -19.53
CA SER A 571 36.85 -13.45 -18.98
C SER A 571 37.58 -14.49 -19.82
N HIS A 572 36.85 -15.43 -20.40
CA HIS A 572 37.46 -16.43 -21.31
C HIS A 572 38.12 -15.75 -22.52
N LEU A 573 37.52 -14.64 -23.01
CA LEU A 573 38.08 -13.88 -24.12
C LEU A 573 39.24 -12.99 -23.70
N MET A 574 39.19 -12.37 -22.54
CA MET A 574 40.06 -11.24 -22.17
C MET A 574 41.13 -11.55 -21.11
N GLN A 575 41.13 -12.76 -20.52
CA GLN A 575 41.96 -13.11 -19.34
C GLN A 575 43.48 -12.85 -19.49
N SER A 576 44.02 -12.87 -20.70
CA SER A 576 45.42 -12.56 -20.99
C SER A 576 45.64 -11.17 -21.52
N ILE A 577 44.56 -10.40 -21.82
CA ILE A 577 44.67 -9.05 -22.39
C ILE A 577 45.42 -8.08 -21.45
N PRO A 578 45.20 -8.07 -20.12
CA PRO A 578 45.93 -7.20 -19.23
C PRO A 578 47.45 -7.36 -19.36
N GLY A 579 47.97 -8.58 -19.46
CA GLY A 579 49.39 -8.85 -19.63
C GLY A 579 49.98 -8.65 -21.02
N MET A 580 49.10 -8.45 -22.04
CA MET A 580 49.53 -8.17 -23.42
C MET A 580 49.88 -6.70 -23.64
N HIS A 581 49.54 -5.80 -22.69
CA HIS A 581 49.96 -4.41 -22.77
C HIS A 581 51.45 -4.26 -22.55
N ASN A 582 52.07 -3.42 -23.34
CA ASN A 582 53.51 -3.09 -23.17
C ASN A 582 53.70 -2.40 -21.80
N PRO A 583 54.43 -3.03 -20.85
CA PRO A 583 54.58 -2.52 -19.48
C PRO A 583 55.40 -1.21 -19.39
N ASP A 584 56.19 -0.90 -20.42
CA ASP A 584 56.92 0.36 -20.45
C ASP A 584 56.06 1.56 -20.83
N LYS A 585 54.88 1.29 -21.42
CA LYS A 585 53.92 2.31 -21.92
C LYS A 585 52.62 2.35 -21.15
N PHE A 586 52.21 1.24 -20.57
CA PHE A 586 50.92 1.09 -19.93
C PHE A 586 51.03 0.52 -18.53
N GLU A 587 50.21 1.01 -17.65
CA GLU A 587 49.97 0.46 -16.32
C GLU A 587 48.49 0.02 -16.26
N VAL A 588 48.21 -1.25 -16.09
CA VAL A 588 46.87 -1.86 -16.25
C VAL A 588 46.23 -2.16 -14.91
N PHE A 589 45.02 -1.68 -14.74
CA PHE A 589 44.16 -1.87 -13.57
C PHE A 589 42.95 -2.72 -13.98
N CYS A 590 42.59 -3.68 -13.15
CA CYS A 590 41.34 -4.44 -13.30
C CYS A 590 40.48 -4.22 -12.04
N TYR A 591 39.27 -3.70 -12.25
CA TYR A 591 38.28 -3.42 -11.21
C TYR A 591 37.17 -4.43 -11.27
N ALA A 592 37.09 -5.35 -10.31
CA ALA A 592 36.09 -6.38 -10.25
C ALA A 592 34.82 -5.88 -9.54
N LEU A 593 33.68 -5.88 -10.21
CA LEU A 593 32.39 -5.52 -9.63
C LEU A 593 31.70 -6.72 -8.94
N GLY A 594 32.03 -7.95 -9.39
CA GLY A 594 31.54 -9.20 -8.83
C GLY A 594 32.50 -9.79 -7.78
N PRO A 595 31.98 -10.60 -6.84
CA PRO A 595 32.79 -11.29 -5.83
C PRO A 595 33.73 -12.31 -6.48
N ASP A 596 34.72 -12.75 -5.73
CA ASP A 596 35.64 -13.81 -6.16
C ASP A 596 34.87 -15.16 -6.24
N ASP A 597 34.92 -15.77 -7.41
CA ASP A 597 34.28 -17.07 -7.70
C ASP A 597 35.26 -18.26 -7.51
N GLY A 598 36.52 -17.98 -7.13
CA GLY A 598 37.57 -19.00 -6.92
C GLY A 598 38.07 -19.72 -8.19
N THR A 599 37.73 -19.17 -9.38
CA THR A 599 38.10 -19.84 -10.65
C THR A 599 39.48 -19.46 -11.15
N ASN A 600 40.07 -20.35 -11.97
CA ASN A 600 41.34 -20.09 -12.63
C ASN A 600 41.29 -18.88 -13.57
N PHE A 601 40.13 -18.55 -14.11
CA PHE A 601 39.94 -17.36 -14.97
C PHE A 601 40.19 -16.08 -14.19
N ARG A 602 39.57 -15.95 -13.01
CA ARG A 602 39.80 -14.81 -12.11
C ARG A 602 41.26 -14.75 -11.67
N ALA A 603 41.82 -15.90 -11.23
CA ALA A 603 43.23 -15.97 -10.82
C ALA A 603 44.16 -15.52 -11.94
N LYS A 604 43.87 -15.84 -13.18
CA LYS A 604 44.70 -15.46 -14.33
C LYS A 604 44.58 -13.97 -14.61
N VAL A 605 43.37 -13.37 -14.65
CA VAL A 605 43.21 -11.90 -14.79
C VAL A 605 43.99 -11.16 -13.69
N MET A 606 43.91 -11.66 -12.44
CA MET A 606 44.67 -11.08 -11.31
C MET A 606 46.17 -11.14 -11.51
N ALA A 607 46.66 -12.23 -12.08
CA ALA A 607 48.11 -12.43 -12.32
C ALA A 607 48.60 -11.58 -13.50
N GLU A 608 47.78 -11.35 -14.50
CA GLU A 608 48.12 -10.62 -15.73
C GLU A 608 47.99 -9.08 -15.56
N ALA A 609 47.17 -8.59 -14.63
CA ALA A 609 47.00 -7.18 -14.36
C ALA A 609 48.12 -6.63 -13.46
N HIS A 610 48.57 -5.38 -13.68
CA HIS A 610 49.50 -4.74 -12.75
C HIS A 610 48.82 -4.47 -11.38
N HIS A 611 47.52 -4.13 -11.41
CA HIS A 611 46.72 -3.89 -10.22
C HIS A 611 45.34 -4.55 -10.39
N PHE A 612 44.95 -5.31 -9.41
CA PHE A 612 43.57 -5.88 -9.36
C PHE A 612 42.89 -5.37 -8.09
N ILE A 613 41.73 -4.76 -8.27
CA ILE A 613 40.97 -4.10 -7.22
C ILE A 613 39.56 -4.72 -7.16
N ASP A 614 39.19 -5.26 -6.01
CA ASP A 614 37.86 -5.78 -5.75
C ASP A 614 36.93 -4.67 -5.28
N LEU A 615 36.03 -4.22 -6.16
CA LEU A 615 35.00 -3.23 -5.86
C LEU A 615 33.69 -3.87 -5.39
N SER A 616 33.58 -5.19 -5.37
CA SER A 616 32.37 -5.89 -4.89
C SER A 616 32.11 -5.60 -3.40
N GLN A 617 33.16 -5.30 -2.64
CA GLN A 617 33.09 -4.93 -1.23
C GLN A 617 32.76 -3.44 -1.01
N ILE A 618 32.66 -2.66 -2.09
CA ILE A 618 32.35 -1.23 -2.05
C ILE A 618 31.02 -1.00 -2.79
N PRO A 619 29.86 -1.21 -2.13
CA PRO A 619 28.56 -1.12 -2.79
C PRO A 619 28.20 0.31 -3.22
N CYS A 620 28.72 1.33 -2.57
CA CYS A 620 28.46 2.73 -2.91
C CYS A 620 29.20 3.15 -4.19
N ASN A 621 28.45 3.51 -5.26
CA ASN A 621 29.02 3.95 -6.53
C ASN A 621 29.93 5.18 -6.38
N GLY A 622 29.58 6.12 -5.50
CA GLY A 622 30.41 7.28 -5.21
C GLY A 622 31.79 6.93 -4.66
N LYS A 623 31.85 6.00 -3.68
CA LYS A 623 33.12 5.54 -3.10
C LYS A 623 33.96 4.71 -4.08
N ALA A 624 33.29 3.90 -4.91
CA ALA A 624 33.97 3.13 -5.96
C ALA A 624 34.58 4.06 -7.01
N ALA A 625 33.87 5.10 -7.42
CA ALA A 625 34.38 6.12 -8.33
C ALA A 625 35.55 6.92 -7.72
N ASP A 626 35.49 7.28 -6.41
CA ASP A 626 36.61 7.89 -5.69
C ASP A 626 37.86 7.03 -5.77
N ARG A 627 37.76 5.73 -5.58
CA ARG A 627 38.86 4.80 -5.67
C ARG A 627 39.47 4.80 -7.05
N ILE A 628 38.69 4.73 -8.12
CA ILE A 628 39.17 4.75 -9.51
C ILE A 628 39.86 6.10 -9.81
N HIS A 629 39.29 7.20 -9.35
CA HIS A 629 39.87 8.53 -9.55
C HIS A 629 41.19 8.69 -8.81
N GLN A 630 41.31 8.20 -7.56
CA GLN A 630 42.54 8.21 -6.77
C GLN A 630 43.64 7.38 -7.43
N ASP A 631 43.30 6.28 -8.13
CA ASP A 631 44.26 5.48 -8.88
C ASP A 631 44.77 6.20 -10.14
N GLY A 632 44.21 7.38 -10.48
CA GLY A 632 44.63 8.24 -11.58
C GLY A 632 44.46 7.61 -12.96
N ILE A 633 43.36 6.92 -13.19
CA ILE A 633 43.09 6.26 -14.46
C ILE A 633 42.87 7.26 -15.57
N HIS A 634 43.54 7.06 -16.71
CA HIS A 634 43.42 7.90 -17.92
C HIS A 634 42.34 7.39 -18.86
N ILE A 635 42.28 6.08 -19.06
CA ILE A 635 41.27 5.41 -19.92
C ILE A 635 40.57 4.37 -19.08
N LEU A 636 39.28 4.54 -18.88
CA LEU A 636 38.45 3.57 -18.18
C LEU A 636 37.53 2.83 -19.16
N VAL A 637 37.59 1.51 -19.13
CA VAL A 637 36.91 0.64 -20.07
C VAL A 637 35.74 -0.06 -19.37
N ASN A 638 34.52 0.20 -19.80
CA ASN A 638 33.31 -0.51 -19.39
C ASN A 638 33.16 -1.81 -20.20
N MET A 639 33.26 -2.93 -19.53
CA MET A 639 33.15 -4.23 -20.18
C MET A 639 31.78 -4.90 -19.96
N ASN A 640 30.85 -4.24 -19.29
CA ASN A 640 29.50 -4.76 -19.07
C ASN A 640 28.44 -4.08 -19.92
N GLY A 641 28.50 -2.76 -20.06
CA GLY A 641 27.39 -2.01 -20.64
C GLY A 641 26.10 -2.25 -19.87
N TYR A 642 25.08 -2.84 -20.52
CA TYR A 642 23.78 -3.15 -19.89
C TYR A 642 23.61 -4.65 -19.59
N THR A 643 24.70 -5.37 -19.36
CA THR A 643 24.63 -6.77 -18.89
C THR A 643 24.43 -6.84 -17.38
N ARG A 644 24.09 -8.03 -16.87
CA ARG A 644 23.88 -8.27 -15.45
C ARG A 644 25.12 -7.93 -14.63
N GLY A 645 24.94 -7.22 -13.52
CA GLY A 645 26.03 -6.82 -12.61
C GLY A 645 26.77 -5.56 -13.04
N ALA A 646 26.37 -4.91 -14.12
CA ALA A 646 26.87 -3.61 -14.53
C ALA A 646 26.60 -2.54 -13.45
N ARG A 647 27.49 -1.55 -13.36
CA ARG A 647 27.36 -0.37 -12.50
C ARG A 647 27.66 0.88 -13.34
N ASN A 648 26.71 1.21 -14.24
CA ASN A 648 26.85 2.34 -15.17
C ASN A 648 26.87 3.69 -14.45
N GLU A 649 26.27 3.80 -13.26
CA GLU A 649 26.29 4.97 -12.37
C GLU A 649 27.72 5.33 -11.99
N LEU A 650 28.63 4.36 -11.91
CA LEU A 650 30.04 4.59 -11.67
C LEU A 650 30.69 5.39 -12.81
N PHE A 651 30.34 5.06 -14.05
CA PHE A 651 30.81 5.79 -15.24
C PHE A 651 30.11 7.15 -15.39
N ALA A 652 28.86 7.26 -14.97
CA ALA A 652 28.12 8.51 -14.95
C ALA A 652 28.78 9.57 -14.06
N LEU A 653 29.48 9.17 -13.00
CA LEU A 653 30.33 10.04 -12.17
C LEU A 653 31.61 10.51 -12.86
N ARG A 654 32.00 9.93 -14.00
CA ARG A 654 33.19 10.26 -14.78
C ARG A 654 34.51 10.26 -13.97
N PRO A 655 34.89 9.14 -13.31
CA PRO A 655 36.11 9.08 -12.51
C PRO A 655 37.40 9.10 -13.36
N ALA A 656 37.31 8.95 -14.66
CA ALA A 656 38.41 9.03 -15.62
C ALA A 656 38.11 10.00 -16.76
N PRO A 657 39.13 10.66 -17.35
CA PRO A 657 38.96 11.64 -18.41
C PRO A 657 38.48 11.04 -19.74
N ILE A 658 38.83 9.79 -20.01
CA ILE A 658 38.36 9.04 -21.19
C ILE A 658 37.67 7.77 -20.75
N GLN A 659 36.45 7.54 -21.23
CA GLN A 659 35.65 6.36 -20.93
C GLN A 659 35.23 5.67 -22.23
N ALA A 660 35.43 4.33 -22.30
CA ALA A 660 35.17 3.57 -23.50
C ALA A 660 34.35 2.30 -23.19
N MET A 661 33.44 1.97 -24.09
CA MET A 661 32.74 0.67 -24.10
C MET A 661 33.58 -0.38 -24.85
N TRP A 662 33.64 -1.60 -24.34
CA TRP A 662 34.30 -2.69 -25.06
C TRP A 662 33.83 -4.08 -24.64
N LEU A 663 33.67 -4.96 -25.60
CA LEU A 663 33.54 -6.43 -25.56
C LEU A 663 32.24 -6.97 -24.96
N GLY A 664 31.87 -6.61 -23.75
CA GLY A 664 30.78 -7.30 -23.02
C GLY A 664 29.37 -6.91 -23.47
N TYR A 665 29.20 -5.79 -24.16
CA TYR A 665 27.92 -5.31 -24.67
C TYR A 665 28.07 -4.76 -26.10
N PRO A 666 27.34 -5.34 -27.06
CA PRO A 666 27.57 -5.03 -28.48
C PRO A 666 26.80 -3.80 -28.99
N GLY A 667 26.07 -3.10 -28.17
CA GLY A 667 25.25 -1.93 -28.54
C GLY A 667 25.79 -0.62 -28.02
N THR A 668 25.17 0.47 -28.44
CA THR A 668 25.44 1.79 -27.90
C THR A 668 25.03 1.90 -26.43
N SER A 669 25.78 2.66 -25.64
CA SER A 669 25.39 3.00 -24.26
C SER A 669 24.27 4.04 -24.19
N GLY A 670 24.04 4.80 -25.27
CA GLY A 670 23.04 5.85 -25.34
C GLY A 670 23.37 7.10 -24.52
N VAL A 671 24.55 7.19 -23.92
CA VAL A 671 24.88 8.26 -22.95
C VAL A 671 26.07 9.10 -23.35
N LEU A 672 26.10 10.35 -22.88
CA LEU A 672 27.17 11.30 -23.20
C LEU A 672 28.40 11.12 -22.26
N PHE A 673 28.30 10.38 -21.20
CA PHE A 673 29.43 10.13 -20.32
C PHE A 673 30.33 8.98 -20.80
N MET A 674 29.96 8.27 -21.87
CA MET A 674 30.85 7.36 -22.58
C MET A 674 31.36 8.04 -23.84
N ASP A 675 32.68 8.10 -24.00
CA ASP A 675 33.32 8.86 -25.09
C ASP A 675 33.48 8.01 -26.34
N TYR A 676 33.83 6.74 -26.18
CA TYR A 676 34.15 5.82 -27.27
C TYR A 676 33.52 4.45 -27.11
N ILE A 677 33.25 3.78 -28.23
CA ILE A 677 33.03 2.33 -28.30
C ILE A 677 34.14 1.73 -29.14
N ILE A 678 34.82 0.71 -28.61
CA ILE A 678 35.85 -0.03 -29.33
C ILE A 678 35.17 -1.08 -30.18
N THR A 679 35.35 -0.96 -31.51
CA THR A 679 34.68 -1.78 -32.52
C THR A 679 35.61 -2.01 -33.71
N ASP A 680 35.10 -2.56 -34.80
CA ASP A 680 35.80 -2.68 -36.12
C ASP A 680 34.90 -2.27 -37.27
N GLN A 681 35.46 -2.16 -38.46
CA GLN A 681 34.74 -1.68 -39.64
C GLN A 681 33.66 -2.67 -40.13
N GLU A 682 33.79 -3.94 -39.86
CA GLU A 682 32.80 -4.94 -40.25
C GLU A 682 31.57 -4.93 -39.32
N THR A 683 31.81 -4.74 -38.05
CA THR A 683 30.75 -4.71 -37.03
C THR A 683 30.02 -3.36 -37.00
N SER A 684 30.75 -2.26 -37.13
CA SER A 684 30.21 -0.91 -37.07
C SER A 684 30.75 -0.08 -38.22
N PRO A 685 30.30 -0.31 -39.47
CA PRO A 685 30.74 0.47 -40.58
C PRO A 685 30.40 1.97 -40.41
N ALA A 686 31.16 2.84 -41.07
CA ALA A 686 31.03 4.29 -40.88
C ALA A 686 29.63 4.84 -41.19
N GLU A 687 28.91 4.18 -42.09
CA GLU A 687 27.54 4.51 -42.50
C GLU A 687 26.51 4.35 -41.37
N VAL A 688 26.83 3.55 -40.36
CA VAL A 688 25.93 3.35 -39.21
C VAL A 688 26.40 4.07 -37.94
N ALA A 689 27.39 4.96 -38.05
CA ALA A 689 27.96 5.67 -36.90
C ALA A 689 26.92 6.50 -36.13
N GLU A 690 25.88 6.99 -36.77
CA GLU A 690 24.78 7.76 -36.15
C GLU A 690 23.93 6.92 -35.17
N GLN A 691 24.02 5.58 -35.23
CA GLN A 691 23.32 4.68 -34.35
C GLN A 691 23.95 4.60 -32.97
N TYR A 692 25.17 5.13 -32.81
CA TYR A 692 25.91 5.16 -31.56
C TYR A 692 25.90 6.56 -30.95
N SER A 693 25.88 6.65 -29.65
CA SER A 693 26.12 7.91 -28.91
C SER A 693 27.62 8.20 -28.78
N GLU A 694 28.42 7.12 -28.79
CA GLU A 694 29.87 7.13 -28.64
C GLU A 694 30.56 7.37 -30.01
N LYS A 695 31.80 7.82 -29.97
CA LYS A 695 32.69 7.82 -31.13
C LYS A 695 33.22 6.40 -31.37
N LEU A 696 33.23 5.96 -32.62
CA LEU A 696 33.74 4.66 -33.02
C LEU A 696 35.27 4.64 -32.98
N ALA A 697 35.86 3.80 -32.14
CA ALA A 697 37.30 3.55 -32.10
C ALA A 697 37.59 2.21 -32.78
N TYR A 698 38.05 2.28 -34.02
CA TYR A 698 38.26 1.09 -34.86
C TYR A 698 39.53 0.34 -34.56
N MET A 699 39.36 -0.95 -34.26
CA MET A 699 40.47 -1.91 -34.24
C MET A 699 40.90 -2.25 -35.67
N PRO A 700 42.21 -2.54 -35.91
CA PRO A 700 42.73 -2.78 -37.27
C PRO A 700 42.10 -3.97 -38.00
N HIS A 701 41.65 -4.98 -37.30
CA HIS A 701 41.07 -6.20 -37.86
C HIS A 701 39.69 -6.50 -37.26
N THR A 702 39.66 -6.85 -35.99
CA THR A 702 38.40 -7.12 -35.28
C THR A 702 38.50 -6.63 -33.86
N PHE A 703 37.35 -6.11 -33.30
CA PHE A 703 37.26 -5.76 -31.91
C PHE A 703 37.09 -7.01 -31.00
N PHE A 704 36.62 -8.11 -31.61
CA PHE A 704 36.37 -9.35 -30.93
C PHE A 704 37.68 -10.14 -30.85
N ILE A 705 38.33 -10.03 -29.72
CA ILE A 705 39.59 -10.73 -29.44
C ILE A 705 39.36 -11.85 -28.44
N GLY A 706 40.16 -12.87 -28.53
CA GLY A 706 40.09 -14.01 -27.62
C GLY A 706 41.49 -14.58 -27.31
N ASP A 707 41.61 -15.11 -26.11
CA ASP A 707 42.81 -15.76 -25.62
C ASP A 707 42.95 -17.20 -26.12
N HIS A 708 42.14 -17.59 -27.09
CA HIS A 708 42.09 -18.98 -27.62
C HIS A 708 43.44 -19.52 -28.06
N ALA A 709 44.30 -18.67 -28.62
CA ALA A 709 45.64 -19.08 -29.03
C ALA A 709 46.52 -19.52 -27.85
N ASN A 710 46.33 -18.97 -26.65
CA ASN A 710 47.05 -19.34 -25.44
C ASN A 710 46.32 -20.46 -24.67
N MET A 711 45.01 -20.46 -24.69
CA MET A 711 44.19 -21.52 -24.05
C MET A 711 44.34 -22.83 -24.78
N PHE A 712 44.45 -22.82 -26.12
CA PHE A 712 44.50 -24.01 -26.98
C PHE A 712 45.74 -23.97 -27.90
N PRO A 713 46.95 -23.98 -27.37
CA PRO A 713 48.17 -23.86 -28.17
C PRO A 713 48.32 -25.02 -29.18
N HIS A 714 47.70 -26.15 -28.94
CA HIS A 714 47.67 -27.29 -29.83
C HIS A 714 46.86 -27.03 -31.11
N LEU A 715 45.93 -26.02 -31.09
CA LEU A 715 45.15 -25.65 -32.28
C LEU A 715 45.86 -24.66 -33.20
N LYS A 716 47.09 -24.26 -32.92
CA LYS A 716 47.87 -23.34 -33.77
C LYS A 716 48.27 -23.96 -35.13
N LYS A 717 48.05 -25.25 -35.35
CA LYS A 717 48.27 -25.86 -36.65
C LYS A 717 47.12 -25.51 -37.62
N LYS A 718 47.48 -25.07 -38.82
CA LYS A 718 46.54 -24.59 -39.84
C LYS A 718 45.51 -25.69 -40.19
N ALA A 719 44.23 -25.37 -40.08
CA ALA A 719 43.16 -26.26 -40.50
C ALA A 719 43.10 -26.20 -42.04
N VAL A 720 43.14 -27.34 -42.63
CA VAL A 720 42.81 -27.52 -44.05
C VAL A 720 41.49 -28.24 -44.11
N ILE A 721 40.41 -27.48 -44.38
CA ILE A 721 39.10 -28.07 -44.65
C ILE A 721 39.06 -28.31 -46.16
N ASP A 722 39.20 -29.61 -46.56
CA ASP A 722 39.12 -29.99 -47.98
C ASP A 722 37.66 -30.33 -48.32
N PHE A 723 36.92 -29.37 -48.86
CA PHE A 723 35.59 -29.57 -49.42
C PHE A 723 35.74 -30.10 -50.86
N LYS A 724 35.55 -31.39 -51.08
CA LYS A 724 35.41 -31.88 -52.43
C LYS A 724 34.14 -31.39 -53.05
N SER A 725 34.25 -30.99 -54.29
CA SER A 725 33.32 -30.15 -55.10
C SER A 725 31.95 -30.73 -55.44
N ASN A 726 31.47 -31.77 -54.72
CA ASN A 726 30.17 -32.40 -55.03
C ASN A 726 29.24 -32.56 -53.79
N GLY A 727 29.37 -31.74 -52.76
CA GLY A 727 28.37 -31.68 -51.69
C GLY A 727 28.17 -32.94 -50.83
N HIS A 728 28.99 -33.96 -50.99
CA HIS A 728 28.94 -35.19 -50.19
C HIS A 728 30.03 -35.21 -49.12
N ILE A 729 29.60 -35.26 -47.86
CA ILE A 729 30.49 -35.53 -46.71
C ILE A 729 30.89 -37.00 -46.83
N TYR A 730 32.07 -37.25 -47.32
CA TYR A 730 32.64 -38.58 -47.27
C TYR A 730 33.22 -38.84 -45.87
N ASP A 731 32.79 -39.93 -45.28
CA ASP A 731 33.34 -40.50 -44.04
C ASP A 731 33.01 -39.81 -42.71
N ASN A 732 31.90 -39.18 -42.51
CA ASN A 732 31.42 -38.73 -41.18
C ASN A 732 32.50 -38.09 -40.28
N ARG A 733 33.59 -37.57 -40.86
CA ARG A 733 34.69 -36.96 -40.10
C ARG A 733 34.92 -35.54 -40.54
N ILE A 734 34.76 -34.59 -39.64
CA ILE A 734 35.22 -33.24 -39.81
C ILE A 734 36.51 -33.12 -39.02
N VAL A 735 37.62 -32.95 -39.70
CA VAL A 735 38.94 -32.81 -39.07
C VAL A 735 39.33 -31.35 -39.07
N LEU A 736 39.32 -30.74 -37.93
CA LEU A 736 39.85 -29.41 -37.67
C LEU A 736 41.26 -29.53 -37.04
N ASN A 737 42.28 -29.08 -37.77
CA ASN A 737 43.66 -29.08 -37.29
C ASN A 737 44.20 -30.42 -36.78
N GLY A 738 43.79 -31.54 -37.39
CA GLY A 738 44.19 -32.85 -36.96
C GLY A 738 43.37 -33.45 -35.81
N ILE A 739 42.31 -32.75 -35.37
CA ILE A 739 41.36 -33.23 -34.36
C ILE A 739 40.15 -33.81 -35.09
N ASP A 740 39.79 -35.04 -34.78
CA ASP A 740 38.52 -35.58 -35.19
C ASP A 740 37.42 -34.89 -34.39
N LEU A 741 36.66 -34.00 -35.08
CA LEU A 741 35.60 -33.21 -34.47
C LEU A 741 34.52 -34.11 -33.83
N LYS A 742 34.29 -35.32 -34.41
CA LYS A 742 33.36 -36.27 -33.84
C LYS A 742 33.89 -36.81 -32.52
N ALA A 743 35.19 -37.20 -32.46
CA ALA A 743 35.81 -37.63 -31.20
C ALA A 743 35.87 -36.54 -30.17
N PHE A 744 36.02 -35.28 -30.57
CA PHE A 744 35.95 -34.11 -29.66
C PHE A 744 34.53 -33.89 -29.15
N LEU A 745 33.51 -33.91 -30.00
CA LEU A 745 32.10 -33.74 -29.61
C LEU A 745 31.63 -34.93 -28.76
N ASP A 746 32.07 -36.16 -29.05
CA ASP A 746 31.78 -37.34 -28.23
C ASP A 746 32.49 -37.31 -26.86
N SER A 747 33.52 -36.47 -26.68
CA SER A 747 34.22 -36.25 -25.41
C SER A 747 33.55 -35.19 -24.48
N LEU A 748 32.58 -34.43 -25.00
CA LEU A 748 31.87 -33.42 -24.24
C LEU A 748 30.68 -34.08 -23.49
N PRO A 749 30.62 -34.02 -22.16
CA PRO A 749 29.44 -34.52 -21.45
C PRO A 749 28.24 -33.66 -21.90
N ASP A 750 27.12 -34.31 -22.17
CA ASP A 750 25.82 -33.70 -22.50
C ASP A 750 25.58 -33.27 -23.97
N VAL A 751 26.42 -33.70 -24.93
CA VAL A 751 26.16 -33.49 -26.37
C VAL A 751 25.68 -34.76 -27.03
N GLN A 752 24.44 -34.78 -27.51
CA GLN A 752 23.90 -35.87 -28.35
C GLN A 752 23.83 -35.44 -29.82
N ILE A 753 24.48 -36.20 -30.69
CA ILE A 753 24.41 -36.01 -32.16
C ILE A 753 23.15 -36.72 -32.66
N VAL A 754 22.13 -35.96 -33.07
CA VAL A 754 20.90 -36.51 -33.65
C VAL A 754 20.87 -36.28 -35.16
N LYS A 755 20.75 -37.37 -35.91
CA LYS A 755 20.44 -37.28 -37.36
C LYS A 755 18.96 -36.99 -37.52
N MET A 756 18.59 -35.76 -37.84
CA MET A 756 17.22 -35.47 -38.29
C MET A 756 17.09 -35.72 -39.80
N LYS A 757 16.09 -36.50 -40.17
CA LYS A 757 15.65 -36.57 -41.58
C LYS A 757 14.86 -35.30 -41.86
N CYS A 758 15.18 -34.58 -42.94
CA CYS A 758 14.28 -33.59 -43.49
C CYS A 758 12.92 -34.21 -43.79
N PRO A 759 11.81 -33.58 -43.45
CA PRO A 759 10.46 -34.11 -43.69
C PRO A 759 10.04 -34.17 -45.13
N ASP A 760 10.69 -33.50 -46.04
CA ASP A 760 10.29 -33.45 -47.47
C ASP A 760 11.40 -33.95 -48.37
N GLY A 761 11.21 -35.22 -48.80
CA GLY A 761 11.90 -35.76 -49.96
C GLY A 761 11.39 -35.14 -51.24
N GLY A 762 12.07 -34.14 -51.70
CA GLY A 762 11.85 -33.49 -53.00
C GLY A 762 13.20 -33.25 -53.64
N ASP A 763 13.59 -34.18 -54.54
CA ASP A 763 14.64 -33.90 -55.53
C ASP A 763 14.21 -32.71 -56.37
N ASN A 764 14.86 -31.58 -56.19
CA ASN A 764 15.17 -30.62 -57.25
C ASN A 764 16.06 -29.51 -56.72
N ALA A 765 17.31 -29.59 -57.15
CA ALA A 765 18.25 -28.50 -57.01
C ALA A 765 17.87 -27.40 -57.93
N ASP A 766 17.44 -26.26 -57.46
CA ASP A 766 17.60 -25.03 -58.15
C ASP A 766 18.06 -23.90 -57.21
N SER A 767 19.26 -23.48 -57.56
CA SER A 767 19.98 -22.39 -56.89
C SER A 767 19.32 -21.02 -57.19
N SER A 768 18.60 -20.49 -56.28
CA SER A 768 18.35 -19.03 -56.26
C SER A 768 18.27 -18.54 -54.83
N ASN A 769 19.26 -17.71 -54.50
CA ASN A 769 19.31 -16.77 -53.40
C ASN A 769 17.96 -16.40 -52.75
N THR A 770 17.69 -16.92 -51.57
CA THR A 770 16.89 -16.23 -50.58
C THR A 770 17.73 -16.17 -49.33
N ALA A 771 18.43 -15.05 -49.16
CA ALA A 771 19.02 -14.71 -47.89
C ALA A 771 17.89 -14.53 -46.87
N LEU A 772 17.62 -15.55 -46.06
CA LEU A 772 16.88 -15.38 -44.83
C LEU A 772 17.73 -14.52 -43.88
N ASN A 773 17.35 -13.23 -43.75
CA ASN A 773 17.86 -12.38 -42.68
C ASN A 773 17.47 -13.01 -41.33
N MET A 774 18.32 -13.85 -40.81
CA MET A 774 18.22 -14.27 -39.41
C MET A 774 18.87 -13.21 -38.52
N PRO A 775 18.24 -12.85 -37.38
CA PRO A 775 18.89 -11.94 -36.43
C PRO A 775 20.16 -12.56 -35.91
N VAL A 776 21.25 -11.78 -35.95
CA VAL A 776 22.57 -12.22 -35.44
C VAL A 776 22.44 -12.38 -33.92
N ILE A 777 22.46 -13.60 -33.45
CA ILE A 777 22.63 -13.96 -32.04
C ILE A 777 24.13 -13.78 -31.69
N PRO A 778 24.50 -13.09 -30.63
CA PRO A 778 25.92 -12.91 -30.27
C PRO A 778 26.57 -14.28 -29.97
N MET A 779 27.62 -14.53 -30.65
CA MET A 779 28.33 -15.81 -30.68
C MET A 779 29.26 -16.02 -29.49
N ASN A 780 29.06 -17.08 -28.77
CA ASN A 780 29.99 -17.57 -27.74
C ASN A 780 30.40 -19.02 -28.05
N THR A 781 31.66 -19.23 -28.33
CA THR A 781 32.37 -20.52 -28.35
C THR A 781 32.38 -21.35 -29.65
N ILE A 782 33.32 -22.28 -29.72
CA ILE A 782 33.48 -23.28 -30.77
C ILE A 782 32.14 -23.97 -31.14
N ALA A 783 31.22 -24.11 -30.20
CA ALA A 783 29.86 -24.61 -30.43
C ALA A 783 29.11 -23.78 -31.48
N GLU A 784 29.39 -22.51 -31.63
CA GLU A 784 28.69 -21.58 -32.54
C GLU A 784 29.22 -21.63 -33.97
N ALA A 785 30.50 -21.88 -34.15
CA ALA A 785 31.02 -22.21 -35.48
C ALA A 785 30.36 -23.51 -35.99
N VAL A 786 30.08 -24.43 -35.09
CA VAL A 786 29.34 -25.66 -35.36
C VAL A 786 27.86 -25.36 -35.63
N ILE A 787 27.23 -24.40 -34.91
CA ILE A 787 25.84 -23.95 -35.11
C ILE A 787 25.71 -23.28 -36.48
N GLU A 788 26.68 -22.47 -36.92
CA GLU A 788 26.67 -21.87 -38.25
C GLU A 788 26.76 -22.93 -39.36
N MET A 789 27.53 -24.02 -39.11
CA MET A 789 27.58 -25.16 -40.02
C MET A 789 26.28 -26.00 -40.02
N ILE A 790 25.59 -26.04 -38.87
CA ILE A 790 24.25 -26.64 -38.73
C ILE A 790 23.21 -25.83 -39.49
N ASN A 791 23.21 -24.50 -39.36
CA ASN A 791 22.30 -23.60 -40.06
C ASN A 791 22.50 -23.62 -41.59
N ARG A 792 23.70 -23.99 -42.06
CA ARG A 792 24.00 -24.21 -43.48
C ARG A 792 23.64 -25.64 -43.94
N GLY A 793 22.98 -26.43 -43.10
CA GLY A 793 22.57 -27.80 -43.43
C GLY A 793 23.71 -28.83 -43.47
N GLN A 794 24.89 -28.50 -42.98
CA GLN A 794 26.09 -29.29 -43.01
C GLN A 794 26.30 -30.21 -41.83
N ILE A 795 25.71 -29.88 -40.67
CA ILE A 795 25.76 -30.72 -39.43
C ILE A 795 24.46 -30.53 -38.65
N GLN A 796 23.93 -31.57 -38.02
CA GLN A 796 22.82 -31.55 -37.11
C GLN A 796 23.26 -31.98 -35.70
N ILE A 797 23.16 -31.07 -34.72
CA ILE A 797 23.44 -31.34 -33.31
C ILE A 797 22.27 -30.88 -32.48
N THR A 798 21.81 -31.71 -31.54
CA THR A 798 20.84 -31.32 -30.50
C THR A 798 21.60 -31.22 -29.18
N ILE A 799 21.49 -30.05 -28.56
CA ILE A 799 22.01 -29.79 -27.19
C ILE A 799 20.83 -29.94 -26.24
N ASN A 800 20.93 -30.84 -25.30
CA ASN A 800 19.92 -30.99 -24.22
C ASN A 800 20.09 -29.95 -23.15
#